data_50efadc380875068e5990c60ba22c2b4
#
_entry.id   50efadc380875068e5990c60ba22c2b4
#
_cell.length_a   1.000
_cell.length_b   1.000
_cell.length_c   1.000
_cell.angle_alpha   90.00
_cell.angle_beta   90.00
_cell.angle_gamma   90.00
#
_symmetry.space_group_name_H-M   'P 1'
#
loop_
_entity.id
_entity.type
_entity.pdbx_description
1 polymer ?
#
loop_
_entity_poly.entity_id
_entity_poly.type
_entity_poly.pdbx_seq_one_letter_code
_entity_poly.pdbx_strand_id
1 'polypeptide(L)'
;MQPPPRKLVNVDQIIENATLAEKVSLLAGSDFWHSTPLPQHNVPAIKCTDGPNGVRGSRFFNPVPALCIPCGSGLGATWNPELIEQAGQLLSKECDAKGAHVWLGPTVNIIRSPLNGRGFESFSEDPHLSGMLAAAIIRGVQSRGTLAALKHFVANDQETEKMSLDVRMSDRALREVYLLPFQIALRDSNPRVVMSSYNKIDGLHVSENPMILRDILRKEWGFDGLIMSDWYGTYSCEAALNAGVDIEMPGPSRYREKEALAAVFSGKVHQHTIDERARKVLQFVNDAASARVEKEENMRDVPEDRSLNRRLAGESIVLLKNSANLLPLSPEDCDEVAIIGPNAELAAACGGGSASLRPYYTSSVLKGIRDSLPPTARVHHEPGVYGHILLPPFTEDSVCNDEGRRGVTIELFNEPHTTKQRTAFDRVTIPDTTYQLMDYEHPQKEETFFMSMRASFVPEHTGTYEFGLATYGIGDLFINDELVIDNSTDQTPGGMFFGKGSAEKRATYEMTAGKGYHLRVEAGSAITSKVKGGSLLAIPGGACRLGGCRKIAPEEGIQRAVELAKRCKYTFVVAGLNADLEKEGKDRDTMNMPPQVDNLIAAVLEAQPNTIVITQAGNPISLPWRHSASTMVHSWYGGNEAGNAVADVIFGRINPSGKLPMTFPAQLEDNPAYLAFGSDNGKVYYSEDIFVGYRWYEARKMEVAFPFG
;
A
#
# COMPACT_ATOMS: atom_id res chain seq x y z
N MET A 1 -5.87 -13.90 -28.67
CA MET A 1 -6.51 -15.16 -28.23
C MET A 1 -6.08 -15.42 -26.81
N GLN A 2 -7.01 -15.66 -25.88
CA GLN A 2 -6.64 -16.02 -24.52
C GLN A 2 -5.90 -17.36 -24.53
N PRO A 3 -4.86 -17.56 -23.69
CA PRO A 3 -4.17 -18.83 -23.60
C PRO A 3 -5.14 -19.94 -23.16
N PRO A 4 -4.94 -21.19 -23.61
CA PRO A 4 -5.76 -22.31 -23.17
C PRO A 4 -5.52 -22.60 -21.67
N PRO A 5 -6.51 -23.18 -20.96
CA PRO A 5 -6.32 -23.64 -19.61
C PRO A 5 -5.19 -24.66 -19.51
N ARG A 6 -4.45 -24.64 -18.41
CA ARG A 6 -3.34 -25.57 -18.16
C ARG A 6 -3.86 -26.99 -17.93
N LYS A 7 -3.04 -27.97 -18.27
CA LYS A 7 -3.35 -29.37 -17.98
C LYS A 7 -3.20 -29.61 -16.48
N LEU A 8 -4.18 -30.32 -15.88
CA LEU A 8 -4.13 -30.73 -14.49
C LEU A 8 -3.02 -31.77 -14.25
N VAL A 9 -2.38 -31.67 -13.07
CA VAL A 9 -1.41 -32.68 -12.62
C VAL A 9 -2.12 -33.80 -11.85
N ASN A 10 -1.61 -35.00 -11.94
CA ASN A 10 -2.12 -36.13 -11.16
C ASN A 10 -1.47 -36.14 -9.78
N VAL A 11 -2.19 -35.60 -8.80
CA VAL A 11 -1.69 -35.40 -7.42
C VAL A 11 -1.27 -36.73 -6.78
N ASP A 12 -2.10 -37.78 -6.86
CA ASP A 12 -1.82 -39.08 -6.23
C ASP A 12 -0.57 -39.73 -6.84
N GLN A 13 -0.48 -39.76 -8.16
CA GLN A 13 0.67 -40.29 -8.86
C GLN A 13 1.97 -39.55 -8.51
N ILE A 14 1.92 -38.23 -8.36
CA ILE A 14 3.13 -37.44 -7.98
C ILE A 14 3.52 -37.76 -6.54
N ILE A 15 2.55 -37.80 -5.60
CA ILE A 15 2.85 -38.14 -4.20
C ILE A 15 3.43 -39.55 -4.07
N GLU A 16 3.00 -40.51 -4.88
CA GLU A 16 3.57 -41.85 -4.87
C GLU A 16 4.97 -41.95 -5.46
N ASN A 17 5.28 -41.20 -6.53
CA ASN A 17 6.50 -41.34 -7.30
C ASN A 17 7.59 -40.34 -7.00
N ALA A 18 7.25 -39.14 -6.46
CA ALA A 18 8.21 -38.13 -6.13
C ALA A 18 9.05 -38.52 -4.90
N THR A 19 10.33 -38.22 -4.97
CA THR A 19 11.25 -38.39 -3.85
C THR A 19 10.91 -37.46 -2.68
N LEU A 20 11.37 -37.78 -1.49
CA LEU A 20 11.19 -36.89 -0.32
C LEU A 20 11.75 -35.48 -0.58
N ALA A 21 12.92 -35.38 -1.23
CA ALA A 21 13.53 -34.09 -1.55
C ALA A 21 12.66 -33.26 -2.52
N GLU A 22 12.06 -33.89 -3.55
CA GLU A 22 11.15 -33.22 -4.48
C GLU A 22 9.87 -32.75 -3.78
N LYS A 23 9.29 -33.57 -2.90
CA LYS A 23 8.12 -33.15 -2.10
C LYS A 23 8.45 -31.97 -1.19
N VAL A 24 9.60 -32.00 -0.53
CA VAL A 24 10.08 -30.92 0.32
C VAL A 24 10.29 -29.63 -0.48
N SER A 25 10.83 -29.70 -1.70
CA SER A 25 11.03 -28.51 -2.54
C SER A 25 9.71 -27.83 -2.95
N LEU A 26 8.61 -28.56 -3.07
CA LEU A 26 7.27 -28.00 -3.31
C LEU A 26 6.79 -27.10 -2.16
N LEU A 27 7.30 -27.29 -0.94
CA LEU A 27 6.83 -26.59 0.27
C LEU A 27 7.43 -25.19 0.43
N ALA A 28 8.08 -24.67 -0.61
CA ALA A 28 8.68 -23.34 -0.63
C ALA A 28 8.51 -22.65 -1.99
N GLY A 29 8.67 -21.33 -2.00
CA GLY A 29 8.84 -20.57 -3.23
C GLY A 29 10.19 -20.86 -3.88
N SER A 30 10.25 -20.76 -5.22
CA SER A 30 11.51 -20.81 -5.99
C SER A 30 12.20 -19.44 -6.02
N ASP A 31 11.45 -18.40 -5.98
CA ASP A 31 11.88 -17.00 -5.95
C ASP A 31 10.89 -16.14 -5.15
N PHE A 32 10.98 -14.82 -5.31
CA PHE A 32 10.16 -13.88 -4.52
C PHE A 32 8.64 -14.03 -4.78
N TRP A 33 8.23 -14.52 -5.97
CA TRP A 33 6.84 -14.52 -6.42
C TRP A 33 6.31 -15.88 -6.89
N HIS A 34 7.15 -16.87 -7.11
CA HIS A 34 6.75 -18.14 -7.70
C HIS A 34 6.89 -19.32 -6.73
N SER A 35 5.92 -20.24 -6.81
CA SER A 35 6.07 -21.56 -6.20
C SER A 35 7.14 -22.39 -6.94
N THR A 36 7.74 -23.35 -6.25
CA THR A 36 8.75 -24.23 -6.87
C THR A 36 8.10 -25.18 -7.88
N PRO A 37 8.55 -25.19 -9.16
CA PRO A 37 8.10 -26.15 -10.16
C PRO A 37 8.79 -27.51 -9.99
N LEU A 38 8.14 -28.58 -10.47
CA LEU A 38 8.77 -29.90 -10.66
C LEU A 38 8.61 -30.34 -12.14
N PRO A 39 9.50 -29.90 -13.04
CA PRO A 39 9.37 -30.16 -14.49
C PRO A 39 9.27 -31.65 -14.85
N GLN A 40 10.01 -32.53 -14.12
CA GLN A 40 10.00 -33.98 -14.31
C GLN A 40 8.64 -34.63 -14.02
N HIS A 41 7.77 -33.94 -13.24
CA HIS A 41 6.39 -34.33 -12.96
C HIS A 41 5.36 -33.44 -13.65
N ASN A 42 5.79 -32.54 -14.57
CA ASN A 42 4.97 -31.54 -15.24
C ASN A 42 4.24 -30.58 -14.29
N VAL A 43 4.80 -30.30 -13.10
CA VAL A 43 4.28 -29.31 -12.15
C VAL A 43 4.83 -27.95 -12.52
N PRO A 44 3.99 -26.99 -12.95
CA PRO A 44 4.43 -25.63 -13.28
C PRO A 44 4.63 -24.78 -12.02
N ALA A 45 5.41 -23.71 -12.14
CA ALA A 45 5.41 -22.64 -11.17
C ALA A 45 4.10 -21.85 -11.19
N ILE A 46 3.61 -21.43 -10.03
CA ILE A 46 2.44 -20.57 -9.85
C ILE A 46 2.93 -19.21 -9.39
N LYS A 47 2.58 -18.17 -10.14
CA LYS A 47 2.98 -16.77 -9.85
C LYS A 47 1.94 -16.10 -8.97
N CYS A 48 2.41 -15.49 -7.87
CA CYS A 48 1.64 -14.59 -6.99
C CYS A 48 1.91 -13.12 -7.35
N THR A 49 1.00 -12.23 -6.97
CA THR A 49 1.17 -10.78 -7.06
C THR A 49 0.51 -10.09 -5.88
N ASP A 50 1.15 -9.10 -5.27
CA ASP A 50 0.45 -8.15 -4.42
C ASP A 50 -0.49 -7.29 -5.28
N GLY A 51 -1.55 -6.74 -4.78
CA GLY A 51 -1.87 -5.94 -3.71
C GLY A 51 -3.34 -5.69 -3.56
N PRO A 52 -3.74 -5.34 -2.34
CA PRO A 52 -5.11 -4.97 -1.99
C PRO A 52 -5.68 -3.78 -2.77
N ASN A 53 -4.83 -2.84 -3.18
CA ASN A 53 -5.24 -1.64 -3.94
C ASN A 53 -5.15 -1.81 -5.47
N GLY A 54 -4.85 -3.01 -5.97
CA GLY A 54 -4.68 -3.31 -7.39
C GLY A 54 -3.60 -4.36 -7.62
N VAL A 55 -3.47 -4.83 -8.85
CA VAL A 55 -2.53 -5.90 -9.20
C VAL A 55 -1.17 -5.31 -9.54
N ARG A 56 -0.28 -5.28 -8.54
CA ARG A 56 1.02 -4.63 -8.63
C ARG A 56 1.94 -5.21 -9.71
N GLY A 57 1.91 -6.51 -9.92
CA GLY A 57 2.93 -7.25 -10.66
C GLY A 57 4.10 -7.66 -9.75
N SER A 58 5.16 -8.21 -10.36
CA SER A 58 6.30 -8.79 -9.64
C SER A 58 7.54 -7.90 -9.58
N ARG A 59 7.59 -6.79 -10.34
CA ARG A 59 8.78 -5.93 -10.41
C ARG A 59 8.78 -4.84 -9.33
N PHE A 60 9.93 -4.65 -8.67
CA PHE A 60 10.21 -3.52 -7.79
C PHE A 60 10.91 -2.39 -8.56
N PHE A 61 11.84 -2.73 -9.44
CA PHE A 61 12.49 -1.76 -10.30
C PHE A 61 11.69 -1.56 -11.59
N ASN A 62 11.34 -0.29 -11.87
CA ASN A 62 10.56 0.12 -13.03
C ASN A 62 9.33 -0.80 -13.30
N PRO A 63 8.41 -0.89 -12.35
CA PRO A 63 7.27 -1.81 -12.44
C PRO A 63 6.36 -1.45 -13.61
N VAL A 64 5.75 -2.47 -14.20
CA VAL A 64 4.72 -2.28 -15.24
C VAL A 64 3.50 -1.62 -14.60
N PRO A 65 3.02 -0.48 -15.11
CA PRO A 65 1.86 0.20 -14.55
C PRO A 65 0.63 -0.69 -14.44
N ALA A 66 -0.23 -0.41 -13.46
CA ALA A 66 -1.42 -1.19 -13.16
C ALA A 66 -2.62 -0.30 -12.79
N LEU A 67 -3.81 -0.87 -12.81
CA LEU A 67 -4.99 -0.21 -12.27
C LEU A 67 -4.89 -0.14 -10.75
N CYS A 68 -5.02 1.08 -10.22
CA CYS A 68 -5.15 1.33 -8.79
C CYS A 68 -6.63 1.55 -8.46
N ILE A 69 -7.24 0.65 -7.71
CA ILE A 69 -8.60 0.80 -7.19
C ILE A 69 -8.58 1.57 -5.86
N PRO A 70 -9.72 2.08 -5.37
CA PRO A 70 -9.79 2.66 -4.03
C PRO A 70 -9.24 1.73 -2.95
N CYS A 71 -8.69 2.29 -1.90
CA CYS A 71 -8.14 1.52 -0.77
C CYS A 71 -9.23 0.70 -0.06
N GLY A 72 -8.81 -0.29 0.75
CA GLY A 72 -9.72 -1.20 1.46
C GLY A 72 -10.80 -0.47 2.26
N SER A 73 -10.42 0.56 3.04
CA SER A 73 -11.38 1.37 3.80
C SER A 73 -12.33 2.18 2.91
N GLY A 74 -11.84 2.66 1.76
CA GLY A 74 -12.70 3.28 0.72
C GLY A 74 -13.68 2.27 0.12
N LEU A 75 -13.22 1.08 -0.23
CA LEU A 75 -14.10 -0.01 -0.67
C LEU A 75 -15.11 -0.38 0.43
N GLY A 76 -14.67 -0.39 1.70
CA GLY A 76 -15.52 -0.58 2.88
C GLY A 76 -16.64 0.43 2.96
N ALA A 77 -16.33 1.70 2.63
CA ALA A 77 -17.30 2.80 2.67
C ALA A 77 -18.41 2.69 1.61
N THR A 78 -18.24 1.88 0.57
CA THR A 78 -19.31 1.67 -0.43
C THR A 78 -20.53 0.94 0.13
N TRP A 79 -20.35 0.04 1.09
CA TRP A 79 -21.39 -0.85 1.63
C TRP A 79 -22.14 -1.62 0.54
N ASN A 80 -21.53 -1.82 -0.62
CA ASN A 80 -22.14 -2.36 -1.83
C ASN A 80 -21.44 -3.64 -2.31
N PRO A 81 -21.86 -4.83 -1.82
CA PRO A 81 -21.22 -6.10 -2.19
C PRO A 81 -21.21 -6.38 -3.70
N GLU A 82 -22.26 -5.96 -4.42
CA GLU A 82 -22.35 -6.19 -5.86
C GLU A 82 -21.29 -5.37 -6.62
N LEU A 83 -21.05 -4.14 -6.20
CA LEU A 83 -20.00 -3.28 -6.76
C LEU A 83 -18.61 -3.83 -6.42
N ILE A 84 -18.43 -4.33 -5.19
CA ILE A 84 -17.17 -4.94 -4.75
C ILE A 84 -16.89 -6.26 -5.50
N GLU A 85 -17.91 -7.04 -5.85
CA GLU A 85 -17.73 -8.23 -6.69
C GLU A 85 -17.27 -7.84 -8.11
N GLN A 86 -17.80 -6.75 -8.68
CA GLN A 86 -17.31 -6.19 -9.96
C GLN A 86 -15.85 -5.73 -9.87
N ALA A 87 -15.45 -5.12 -8.74
CA ALA A 87 -14.04 -4.79 -8.49
C ALA A 87 -13.15 -6.05 -8.48
N GLY A 88 -13.62 -7.15 -7.89
CA GLY A 88 -12.93 -8.43 -7.93
C GLY A 88 -12.77 -8.98 -9.35
N GLN A 89 -13.80 -8.88 -10.19
CA GLN A 89 -13.71 -9.27 -11.60
C GLN A 89 -12.71 -8.40 -12.37
N LEU A 90 -12.63 -7.13 -12.06
CA LEU A 90 -11.65 -6.21 -12.63
C LEU A 90 -10.22 -6.59 -12.23
N LEU A 91 -9.98 -6.87 -10.95
CA LEU A 91 -8.69 -7.35 -10.46
C LEU A 91 -8.25 -8.66 -11.13
N SER A 92 -9.18 -9.59 -11.39
CA SER A 92 -8.86 -10.81 -12.11
C SER A 92 -8.38 -10.55 -13.54
N LYS A 93 -8.99 -9.58 -14.25
CA LYS A 93 -8.51 -9.17 -15.58
C LYS A 93 -7.10 -8.56 -15.54
N GLU A 94 -6.80 -7.79 -14.48
CA GLU A 94 -5.46 -7.25 -14.25
C GLU A 94 -4.46 -8.37 -13.94
N CYS A 95 -4.85 -9.40 -13.17
CA CYS A 95 -4.04 -10.58 -12.94
C CYS A 95 -3.71 -11.33 -14.24
N ASP A 96 -4.70 -11.51 -15.13
CA ASP A 96 -4.47 -12.07 -16.45
C ASP A 96 -3.35 -11.30 -17.19
N ALA A 97 -3.44 -9.95 -17.22
CA ALA A 97 -2.46 -9.09 -17.88
C ALA A 97 -1.07 -9.08 -17.21
N LYS A 98 -1.01 -9.27 -15.90
CA LYS A 98 0.24 -9.36 -15.12
C LYS A 98 0.85 -10.77 -15.09
N GLY A 99 0.23 -11.74 -15.74
CA GLY A 99 0.72 -13.12 -15.73
C GLY A 99 0.60 -13.79 -14.36
N ALA A 100 -0.26 -13.28 -13.46
CA ALA A 100 -0.38 -13.74 -12.09
C ALA A 100 -1.57 -14.69 -11.90
N HIS A 101 -1.34 -15.81 -11.21
CA HIS A 101 -2.35 -16.82 -10.92
C HIS A 101 -3.06 -16.56 -9.60
N VAL A 102 -2.36 -15.88 -8.67
CA VAL A 102 -2.83 -15.62 -7.30
C VAL A 102 -2.72 -14.13 -7.02
N TRP A 103 -3.83 -13.52 -6.64
CA TRP A 103 -3.89 -12.18 -6.08
C TRP A 103 -3.79 -12.27 -4.55
N LEU A 104 -2.77 -11.61 -3.96
CA LEU A 104 -2.55 -11.58 -2.51
C LEU A 104 -3.45 -10.54 -1.84
N GLY A 105 -4.70 -10.90 -1.70
CA GLY A 105 -5.79 -10.11 -1.13
C GLY A 105 -7.09 -10.92 -1.07
N PRO A 106 -8.11 -10.36 -0.41
CA PRO A 106 -8.16 -9.09 0.32
C PRO A 106 -7.54 -9.15 1.71
N THR A 107 -7.25 -7.97 2.29
CA THR A 107 -6.90 -7.80 3.69
C THR A 107 -8.17 -7.58 4.51
N VAL A 108 -8.38 -8.39 5.55
CA VAL A 108 -9.58 -8.33 6.40
C VAL A 108 -9.29 -8.16 7.88
N ASN A 109 -8.08 -7.75 8.22
CA ASN A 109 -7.72 -7.42 9.59
C ASN A 109 -8.59 -6.26 10.09
N ILE A 110 -8.88 -6.24 11.38
CA ILE A 110 -9.80 -5.27 11.98
C ILE A 110 -9.09 -3.91 12.14
N ILE A 111 -9.76 -2.83 11.76
CA ILE A 111 -9.29 -1.47 12.04
C ILE A 111 -9.52 -1.19 13.53
N ARG A 112 -8.61 -1.70 14.35
CA ARG A 112 -8.68 -1.63 15.81
C ARG A 112 -8.33 -0.25 16.35
N SER A 113 -7.40 0.43 15.67
CA SER A 113 -6.91 1.76 16.05
C SER A 113 -6.74 2.64 14.81
N PRO A 114 -7.03 3.95 14.93
CA PRO A 114 -6.75 4.91 13.86
C PRO A 114 -5.25 5.08 13.57
N LEU A 115 -4.38 4.55 14.42
CA LEU A 115 -2.92 4.62 14.27
C LEU A 115 -2.33 3.51 13.39
N ASN A 116 -3.10 2.46 13.06
CA ASN A 116 -2.60 1.33 12.26
C ASN A 116 -2.08 1.80 10.90
N GLY A 117 -0.78 1.56 10.63
CA GLY A 117 -0.14 1.94 9.37
C GLY A 117 -0.77 1.29 8.13
N ARG A 118 -1.33 0.08 8.24
CA ARG A 118 -2.01 -0.66 7.16
C ARG A 118 -3.54 -0.64 7.25
N GLY A 119 -4.12 0.20 8.12
CA GLY A 119 -5.57 0.27 8.27
C GLY A 119 -6.29 0.59 6.95
N PHE A 120 -5.66 1.38 6.07
CA PHE A 120 -6.20 1.69 4.73
C PHE A 120 -6.41 0.46 3.84
N GLU A 121 -5.70 -0.66 4.07
CA GLU A 121 -5.87 -1.90 3.31
C GLU A 121 -7.09 -2.71 3.75
N SER A 122 -7.59 -2.49 4.96
CA SER A 122 -8.70 -3.21 5.56
C SER A 122 -10.04 -2.54 5.29
N PHE A 123 -11.12 -3.32 5.27
CA PHE A 123 -12.45 -2.77 4.95
C PHE A 123 -13.07 -1.99 6.10
N SER A 124 -12.97 -2.47 7.36
CA SER A 124 -13.77 -1.91 8.43
C SER A 124 -13.25 -2.25 9.84
N GLU A 125 -13.77 -1.52 10.84
CA GLU A 125 -13.71 -1.91 12.25
C GLU A 125 -14.76 -2.99 12.61
N ASP A 126 -15.76 -3.18 11.73
CA ASP A 126 -16.81 -4.19 11.91
C ASP A 126 -16.45 -5.50 11.20
N PRO A 127 -16.38 -6.62 11.93
CA PRO A 127 -16.00 -7.91 11.36
C PRO A 127 -17.04 -8.46 10.37
N HIS A 128 -18.34 -8.12 10.54
CA HIS A 128 -19.37 -8.59 9.63
C HIS A 128 -19.25 -7.88 8.26
N LEU A 129 -19.17 -6.53 8.26
CA LEU A 129 -18.98 -5.76 7.04
C LEU A 129 -17.71 -6.19 6.32
N SER A 130 -16.59 -6.35 7.04
CA SER A 130 -15.32 -6.82 6.49
C SER A 130 -15.46 -8.19 5.83
N GLY A 131 -16.11 -9.14 6.50
CA GLY A 131 -16.31 -10.50 5.98
C GLY A 131 -17.20 -10.55 4.74
N MET A 132 -18.30 -9.79 4.72
CA MET A 132 -19.23 -9.74 3.59
C MET A 132 -18.60 -9.13 2.34
N LEU A 133 -17.85 -8.02 2.48
CA LEU A 133 -17.17 -7.39 1.36
C LEU A 133 -15.98 -8.23 0.88
N ALA A 134 -15.26 -8.88 1.80
CA ALA A 134 -14.22 -9.83 1.43
C ALA A 134 -14.79 -11.00 0.62
N ALA A 135 -15.91 -11.56 1.03
CA ALA A 135 -16.57 -12.62 0.28
C ALA A 135 -16.93 -12.16 -1.15
N ALA A 136 -17.44 -10.94 -1.28
CA ALA A 136 -17.81 -10.37 -2.57
C ALA A 136 -16.60 -10.22 -3.51
N ILE A 137 -15.51 -9.57 -3.06
CA ILE A 137 -14.32 -9.39 -3.90
C ILE A 137 -13.67 -10.72 -4.28
N ILE A 138 -13.63 -11.69 -3.36
CA ILE A 138 -13.09 -13.03 -3.62
C ILE A 138 -13.91 -13.75 -4.69
N ARG A 139 -15.26 -13.73 -4.62
CA ARG A 139 -16.10 -14.28 -5.68
C ARG A 139 -15.80 -13.66 -7.04
N GLY A 140 -15.67 -12.32 -7.06
CA GLY A 140 -15.30 -11.59 -8.27
C GLY A 140 -13.96 -12.03 -8.85
N VAL A 141 -12.92 -12.08 -8.02
CA VAL A 141 -11.56 -12.51 -8.42
C VAL A 141 -11.59 -13.96 -8.93
N GLN A 142 -12.20 -14.88 -8.19
CA GLN A 142 -12.20 -16.31 -8.52
C GLN A 142 -13.13 -16.67 -9.67
N SER A 143 -14.09 -15.80 -10.03
CA SER A 143 -15.04 -16.04 -11.13
C SER A 143 -14.37 -16.29 -12.50
N ARG A 144 -13.11 -15.89 -12.65
CA ARG A 144 -12.33 -16.00 -13.88
C ARG A 144 -11.16 -17.00 -13.80
N GLY A 145 -11.00 -17.66 -12.65
CA GLY A 145 -9.95 -18.65 -12.42
C GLY A 145 -8.68 -18.13 -11.73
N THR A 146 -8.57 -16.83 -11.48
CA THR A 146 -7.55 -16.28 -10.57
C THR A 146 -7.87 -16.70 -9.14
N LEU A 147 -6.87 -17.05 -8.34
CA LEU A 147 -7.05 -17.39 -6.93
C LEU A 147 -6.89 -16.15 -6.05
N ALA A 148 -7.69 -16.07 -4.98
CA ALA A 148 -7.56 -15.03 -3.97
C ALA A 148 -6.89 -15.61 -2.71
N ALA A 149 -5.92 -14.87 -2.14
CA ALA A 149 -5.26 -15.21 -0.87
C ALA A 149 -5.77 -14.28 0.24
N LEU A 150 -6.73 -14.78 1.01
CA LEU A 150 -7.34 -14.07 2.14
C LEU A 150 -6.30 -13.83 3.24
N LYS A 151 -6.09 -12.58 3.69
CA LYS A 151 -4.98 -12.20 4.57
C LYS A 151 -5.35 -11.14 5.60
N HIS A 152 -4.58 -10.97 6.68
CA HIS A 152 -3.52 -11.85 7.19
C HIS A 152 -4.09 -12.64 8.36
N PHE A 153 -4.15 -13.94 8.28
CA PHE A 153 -4.77 -14.83 9.26
C PHE A 153 -3.81 -15.08 10.43
N VAL A 154 -3.98 -14.49 11.63
CA VAL A 154 -5.01 -13.61 12.15
C VAL A 154 -4.42 -12.59 13.14
N ALA A 155 -5.15 -11.50 13.41
CA ALA A 155 -4.81 -10.49 14.40
C ALA A 155 -3.51 -9.70 14.10
N ASN A 156 -3.24 -9.40 12.83
CA ASN A 156 -2.18 -8.50 12.40
C ASN A 156 -2.76 -7.08 12.23
N ASP A 157 -3.10 -6.43 13.35
CA ASP A 157 -3.88 -5.19 13.40
C ASP A 157 -3.02 -3.96 13.75
N GLN A 158 -1.69 -4.10 13.74
CA GLN A 158 -0.69 -3.04 13.88
C GLN A 158 0.64 -3.42 13.23
N GLU A 159 1.48 -2.42 12.94
CA GLU A 159 2.77 -2.59 12.27
C GLU A 159 3.96 -2.61 13.25
N THR A 160 3.79 -1.98 14.42
CA THR A 160 4.81 -1.94 15.48
C THR A 160 5.20 -3.35 15.91
N GLU A 161 6.48 -3.70 15.70
CA GLU A 161 7.06 -5.01 16.04
C GLU A 161 6.31 -6.21 15.43
N LYS A 162 5.56 -6.04 14.35
CA LYS A 162 4.62 -7.06 13.82
C LYS A 162 5.20 -8.46 13.66
N MET A 163 6.50 -8.59 13.38
CA MET A 163 7.16 -9.90 13.21
C MET A 163 7.49 -10.61 14.51
N SER A 164 7.39 -9.95 15.66
CA SER A 164 7.75 -10.54 16.98
C SER A 164 6.67 -10.32 18.04
N LEU A 165 5.71 -9.44 17.77
CA LEU A 165 4.66 -9.03 18.70
C LEU A 165 3.79 -10.21 19.12
N ASP A 166 3.58 -10.34 20.42
CA ASP A 166 2.70 -11.36 21.02
C ASP A 166 1.36 -10.74 21.41
N VAL A 167 0.33 -11.04 20.62
CA VAL A 167 -1.03 -10.59 20.83
C VAL A 167 -1.71 -11.42 21.91
N ARG A 168 -2.27 -10.74 22.91
CA ARG A 168 -3.00 -11.33 24.03
C ARG A 168 -4.45 -10.86 24.01
N MET A 169 -5.38 -11.78 23.90
CA MET A 169 -6.82 -11.50 23.90
C MET A 169 -7.63 -12.66 24.48
N SER A 170 -8.88 -12.41 24.79
CA SER A 170 -9.81 -13.48 25.20
C SER A 170 -10.19 -14.36 24.01
N ASP A 171 -10.55 -15.62 24.28
CA ASP A 171 -11.11 -16.51 23.24
C ASP A 171 -12.35 -15.93 22.59
N ARG A 172 -13.13 -15.17 23.37
CA ARG A 172 -14.32 -14.50 22.89
C ARG A 172 -13.98 -13.43 21.85
N ALA A 173 -13.04 -12.53 22.17
CA ALA A 173 -12.58 -11.51 21.23
C ALA A 173 -11.99 -12.13 19.96
N LEU A 174 -11.14 -13.16 20.12
CA LEU A 174 -10.55 -13.88 19.01
C LEU A 174 -11.62 -14.40 18.04
N ARG A 175 -12.69 -15.03 18.55
CA ARG A 175 -13.72 -15.66 17.73
C ARG A 175 -14.79 -14.71 17.22
N GLU A 176 -15.25 -13.76 18.03
CA GLU A 176 -16.36 -12.87 17.67
C GLU A 176 -15.92 -11.62 16.90
N VAL A 177 -14.62 -11.27 16.93
CA VAL A 177 -14.08 -10.08 16.27
C VAL A 177 -13.02 -10.46 15.21
N TYR A 178 -11.91 -11.06 15.63
CA TYR A 178 -10.74 -11.19 14.76
C TYR A 178 -10.80 -12.35 13.77
N LEU A 179 -11.40 -13.47 14.15
CA LEU A 179 -11.63 -14.62 13.28
C LEU A 179 -12.90 -14.50 12.42
N LEU A 180 -13.90 -13.75 12.87
CA LEU A 180 -15.21 -13.69 12.21
C LEU A 180 -15.16 -13.23 10.75
N PRO A 181 -14.40 -12.20 10.32
CA PRO A 181 -14.36 -11.81 8.91
C PRO A 181 -13.78 -12.92 8.02
N PHE A 182 -12.79 -13.66 8.50
CA PHE A 182 -12.25 -14.82 7.81
C PHE A 182 -13.28 -15.94 7.69
N GLN A 183 -14.00 -16.23 8.76
CA GLN A 183 -15.03 -17.27 8.78
C GLN A 183 -16.16 -16.97 7.77
N ILE A 184 -16.63 -15.73 7.72
CA ILE A 184 -17.65 -15.28 6.75
C ILE A 184 -17.10 -15.41 5.33
N ALA A 185 -15.90 -14.90 5.06
CA ALA A 185 -15.28 -14.94 3.75
C ALA A 185 -15.10 -16.41 3.27
N LEU A 186 -14.62 -17.30 4.14
CA LEU A 186 -14.47 -18.73 3.84
C LEU A 186 -15.81 -19.40 3.50
N ARG A 187 -16.82 -19.16 4.33
CA ARG A 187 -18.17 -19.74 4.13
C ARG A 187 -18.81 -19.28 2.82
N ASP A 188 -18.72 -17.98 2.51
CA ASP A 188 -19.53 -17.33 1.47
C ASP A 188 -18.81 -17.21 0.12
N SER A 189 -17.48 -17.48 0.06
CA SER A 189 -16.70 -17.35 -1.19
C SER A 189 -15.67 -18.45 -1.45
N ASN A 190 -15.40 -19.29 -0.45
CA ASN A 190 -14.43 -20.39 -0.57
C ASN A 190 -13.08 -19.95 -1.18
N PRO A 191 -12.33 -19.01 -0.58
CA PRO A 191 -11.01 -18.65 -1.05
C PRO A 191 -10.10 -19.88 -1.09
N ARG A 192 -9.29 -20.02 -2.15
CA ARG A 192 -8.43 -21.19 -2.29
C ARG A 192 -7.09 -21.05 -1.58
N VAL A 193 -6.75 -19.84 -1.10
CA VAL A 193 -5.52 -19.56 -0.37
C VAL A 193 -5.84 -18.73 0.86
N VAL A 194 -5.19 -19.05 1.99
CA VAL A 194 -5.15 -18.24 3.21
C VAL A 194 -3.69 -17.94 3.53
N MET A 195 -3.36 -16.67 3.79
CA MET A 195 -2.03 -16.24 4.21
C MET A 195 -1.98 -16.06 5.72
N SER A 196 -1.04 -16.75 6.41
CA SER A 196 -0.84 -16.57 7.85
C SER A 196 -0.22 -15.20 8.16
N SER A 197 -0.52 -14.68 9.34
CA SER A 197 0.05 -13.41 9.81
C SER A 197 1.44 -13.59 10.43
N TYR A 198 2.14 -12.45 10.67
CA TYR A 198 3.47 -12.42 11.27
C TYR A 198 3.49 -12.64 12.78
N ASN A 199 2.51 -12.06 13.48
CA ASN A 199 2.47 -11.93 14.93
C ASN A 199 2.32 -13.29 15.65
N LYS A 200 2.54 -13.25 16.95
CA LYS A 200 2.20 -14.34 17.85
C LYS A 200 0.79 -14.16 18.40
N ILE A 201 0.18 -15.27 18.75
CA ILE A 201 -1.01 -15.33 19.62
C ILE A 201 -0.67 -16.27 20.75
N ASP A 202 -0.76 -15.78 21.99
CA ASP A 202 -0.44 -16.52 23.21
C ASP A 202 0.94 -17.19 23.20
N GLY A 203 1.94 -16.47 22.68
CA GLY A 203 3.36 -16.87 22.67
C GLY A 203 3.80 -17.67 21.45
N LEU A 204 2.88 -18.12 20.58
CA LEU A 204 3.20 -18.85 19.37
C LEU A 204 2.92 -18.00 18.11
N HIS A 205 3.91 -17.94 17.21
CA HIS A 205 3.66 -17.34 15.90
C HIS A 205 2.49 -18.03 15.21
N VAL A 206 1.64 -17.27 14.53
CA VAL A 206 0.46 -17.87 13.87
C VAL A 206 0.88 -18.96 12.89
N SER A 207 1.97 -18.78 12.16
CA SER A 207 2.54 -19.82 11.26
C SER A 207 3.00 -21.09 11.99
N GLU A 208 3.12 -21.07 13.31
CA GLU A 208 3.54 -22.19 14.17
C GLU A 208 2.46 -22.60 15.18
N ASN A 209 1.25 -22.04 15.06
CA ASN A 209 0.19 -22.24 16.05
C ASN A 209 -0.81 -23.30 15.55
N PRO A 210 -0.74 -24.55 16.08
CA PRO A 210 -1.65 -25.63 15.66
C PRO A 210 -3.11 -25.36 16.03
N MET A 211 -3.39 -24.64 17.12
CA MET A 211 -4.77 -24.25 17.49
C MET A 211 -5.40 -23.40 16.37
N ILE A 212 -4.66 -22.42 15.86
CA ILE A 212 -5.18 -21.50 14.83
C ILE A 212 -5.28 -22.19 13.46
N LEU A 213 -4.18 -22.81 12.99
CA LEU A 213 -4.11 -23.31 11.62
C LEU A 213 -4.75 -24.70 11.46
N ARG A 214 -4.47 -25.63 12.39
CA ARG A 214 -4.95 -27.00 12.27
C ARG A 214 -6.33 -27.17 12.87
N ASP A 215 -6.53 -26.71 14.13
CA ASP A 215 -7.74 -27.06 14.86
C ASP A 215 -8.91 -26.14 14.48
N ILE A 216 -8.71 -24.80 14.39
CA ILE A 216 -9.76 -23.86 13.94
C ILE A 216 -9.90 -23.90 12.42
N LEU A 217 -8.86 -23.51 11.66
CA LEU A 217 -8.99 -23.29 10.22
C LEU A 217 -9.27 -24.59 9.47
N ARG A 218 -8.48 -25.66 9.71
CA ARG A 218 -8.61 -26.92 8.99
C ARG A 218 -9.77 -27.79 9.49
N LYS A 219 -9.83 -28.06 10.82
CA LYS A 219 -10.77 -29.04 11.35
C LYS A 219 -12.14 -28.44 11.62
N GLU A 220 -12.20 -27.33 12.35
CA GLU A 220 -13.47 -26.71 12.73
C GLU A 220 -14.19 -26.10 11.50
N TRP A 221 -13.46 -25.34 10.67
CA TRP A 221 -14.05 -24.65 9.51
C TRP A 221 -13.98 -25.45 8.23
N GLY A 222 -13.22 -26.56 8.18
CA GLY A 222 -13.12 -27.44 7.02
C GLY A 222 -12.35 -26.84 5.85
N PHE A 223 -11.47 -25.85 6.08
CA PHE A 223 -10.69 -25.25 5.01
C PHE A 223 -9.78 -26.27 4.34
N ASP A 224 -9.98 -26.51 3.04
CA ASP A 224 -9.25 -27.50 2.24
C ASP A 224 -8.23 -26.90 1.26
N GLY A 225 -8.18 -25.54 1.13
CA GLY A 225 -7.23 -24.82 0.28
C GLY A 225 -5.80 -24.79 0.80
N LEU A 226 -4.96 -23.93 0.23
CA LEU A 226 -3.55 -23.76 0.59
C LEU A 226 -3.40 -22.79 1.80
N ILE A 227 -2.56 -23.14 2.78
CA ILE A 227 -2.06 -22.20 3.81
C ILE A 227 -0.64 -21.78 3.42
N MET A 228 -0.50 -20.51 3.10
CA MET A 228 0.74 -19.84 2.72
C MET A 228 1.26 -19.02 3.90
N SER A 229 2.58 -18.95 4.12
CA SER A 229 3.13 -17.94 5.04
C SER A 229 3.03 -16.55 4.42
N ASP A 230 2.96 -15.50 5.24
CA ASP A 230 3.35 -14.17 4.79
C ASP A 230 4.85 -14.18 4.42
N TRP A 231 5.30 -13.16 3.66
CA TRP A 231 6.68 -13.06 3.18
C TRP A 231 7.66 -12.98 4.34
N TYR A 232 8.53 -14.01 4.47
CA TYR A 232 9.42 -14.22 5.61
C TYR A 232 8.71 -14.49 6.95
N GLY A 233 7.41 -14.81 6.93
CA GLY A 233 6.58 -15.08 8.11
C GLY A 233 6.62 -16.53 8.61
N THR A 234 7.61 -17.32 8.19
CA THR A 234 7.94 -18.62 8.77
C THR A 234 9.14 -18.45 9.70
N TYR A 235 9.09 -19.01 10.90
CA TYR A 235 10.11 -18.79 11.94
C TYR A 235 10.84 -20.07 12.36
N SER A 236 10.32 -21.25 11.99
CA SER A 236 10.97 -22.55 12.17
C SER A 236 10.56 -23.56 11.11
N CYS A 237 11.26 -24.68 11.04
CA CYS A 237 10.93 -25.78 10.13
C CYS A 237 9.79 -26.64 10.68
N GLU A 238 10.08 -27.39 11.78
CA GLU A 238 9.21 -28.44 12.30
C GLU A 238 7.90 -27.92 12.88
N ALA A 239 7.95 -26.79 13.62
CA ALA A 239 6.73 -26.25 14.23
C ALA A 239 5.75 -25.76 13.13
N ALA A 240 6.24 -25.04 12.11
CA ALA A 240 5.40 -24.55 11.03
C ALA A 240 4.80 -25.69 10.18
N LEU A 241 5.57 -26.73 9.85
CA LEU A 241 5.07 -27.90 9.12
C LEU A 241 4.00 -28.64 9.91
N ASN A 242 4.23 -28.89 11.20
CA ASN A 242 3.30 -29.58 12.08
C ASN A 242 2.06 -28.75 12.42
N ALA A 243 2.16 -27.41 12.43
CA ALA A 243 1.03 -26.52 12.61
C ALA A 243 0.12 -26.47 11.37
N GLY A 244 0.66 -26.66 10.17
CA GLY A 244 -0.17 -26.75 8.96
C GLY A 244 0.16 -25.76 7.84
N VAL A 245 1.27 -25.03 7.90
CA VAL A 245 1.74 -24.19 6.77
C VAL A 245 2.17 -25.09 5.61
N ASP A 246 1.53 -24.95 4.47
CA ASP A 246 1.78 -25.77 3.29
C ASP A 246 2.95 -25.25 2.46
N ILE A 247 3.07 -23.94 2.31
CA ILE A 247 4.15 -23.31 1.53
C ILE A 247 4.77 -22.13 2.28
N GLU A 248 6.08 -22.09 2.35
CA GLU A 248 6.88 -20.96 2.82
C GLU A 248 7.15 -19.97 1.68
N MET A 249 6.83 -18.70 1.88
CA MET A 249 7.14 -17.61 0.95
C MET A 249 8.00 -16.52 1.62
N PRO A 250 8.84 -15.82 0.87
CA PRO A 250 9.22 -16.09 -0.52
C PRO A 250 10.31 -17.15 -0.63
N GLY A 251 10.66 -17.57 -1.86
CA GLY A 251 11.92 -18.27 -2.12
C GLY A 251 13.12 -17.33 -2.25
N PRO A 252 14.34 -17.86 -2.16
CA PRO A 252 14.69 -19.23 -1.76
C PRO A 252 14.33 -19.51 -0.29
N SER A 253 14.04 -20.76 0.02
CA SER A 253 13.60 -21.20 1.35
C SER A 253 14.64 -20.93 2.45
N ARG A 254 14.14 -20.61 3.67
CA ARG A 254 14.94 -20.51 4.88
C ARG A 254 14.83 -21.73 5.78
N TYR A 255 13.63 -22.34 5.81
CA TYR A 255 13.27 -23.38 6.78
C TYR A 255 12.75 -24.67 6.13
N ARG A 256 12.89 -24.78 4.80
CA ARG A 256 12.58 -26.00 4.05
C ARG A 256 13.90 -26.63 3.56
N GLU A 257 13.88 -27.38 2.53
CA GLU A 257 15.05 -28.05 1.95
C GLU A 257 15.79 -28.92 2.99
N LYS A 258 17.03 -28.59 3.32
CA LYS A 258 17.89 -29.38 4.20
C LYS A 258 17.33 -29.52 5.62
N GLU A 259 16.75 -28.47 6.15
CA GLU A 259 16.15 -28.43 7.48
C GLU A 259 14.94 -29.38 7.56
N ALA A 260 14.09 -29.40 6.54
CA ALA A 260 12.93 -30.28 6.49
C ALA A 260 13.34 -31.76 6.31
N LEU A 261 14.36 -32.04 5.48
CA LEU A 261 14.90 -33.38 5.36
C LEU A 261 15.46 -33.86 6.69
N ALA A 262 16.27 -33.03 7.39
CA ALA A 262 16.81 -33.35 8.70
C ALA A 262 15.71 -33.58 9.76
N ALA A 263 14.64 -32.78 9.72
CA ALA A 263 13.48 -32.93 10.60
C ALA A 263 12.74 -34.27 10.39
N VAL A 264 12.62 -34.72 9.14
CA VAL A 264 12.05 -36.05 8.82
C VAL A 264 12.98 -37.17 9.31
N PHE A 265 14.29 -37.11 9.01
CA PHE A 265 15.22 -38.12 9.44
C PHE A 265 15.36 -38.25 10.96
N SER A 266 15.17 -37.12 11.69
CA SER A 266 15.18 -37.12 13.16
C SER A 266 13.84 -37.47 13.79
N GLY A 267 12.77 -37.67 13.00
CA GLY A 267 11.41 -37.98 13.47
C GLY A 267 10.67 -36.80 14.09
N LYS A 268 11.17 -35.54 13.95
CA LYS A 268 10.47 -34.32 14.42
C LYS A 268 9.30 -33.96 13.52
N VAL A 269 9.36 -34.35 12.23
CA VAL A 269 8.30 -34.24 11.26
C VAL A 269 8.10 -35.64 10.65
N HIS A 270 6.86 -36.13 10.59
CA HIS A 270 6.59 -37.38 9.95
C HIS A 270 6.54 -37.21 8.42
N GLN A 271 6.98 -38.22 7.67
CA GLN A 271 6.91 -38.20 6.20
C GLN A 271 5.48 -37.94 5.72
N HIS A 272 4.49 -38.51 6.40
CA HIS A 272 3.08 -38.25 6.13
C HIS A 272 2.70 -36.76 6.18
N THR A 273 3.29 -35.98 7.12
CA THR A 273 3.09 -34.51 7.16
C THR A 273 3.63 -33.84 5.90
N ILE A 274 4.80 -34.26 5.40
CA ILE A 274 5.36 -33.75 4.13
C ILE A 274 4.42 -34.10 2.97
N ASP A 275 3.93 -35.34 2.91
CA ASP A 275 2.99 -35.80 1.86
C ASP A 275 1.68 -34.99 1.88
N GLU A 276 1.15 -34.70 3.06
CA GLU A 276 -0.05 -33.84 3.22
C GLU A 276 0.19 -32.41 2.70
N ARG A 277 1.31 -31.78 3.10
CA ARG A 277 1.64 -30.41 2.67
C ARG A 277 1.88 -30.37 1.15
N ALA A 278 2.68 -31.30 0.61
CA ALA A 278 2.93 -31.42 -0.83
C ALA A 278 1.64 -31.66 -1.62
N ARG A 279 0.72 -32.48 -1.10
CA ARG A 279 -0.60 -32.67 -1.69
C ARG A 279 -1.39 -31.36 -1.79
N LYS A 280 -1.36 -30.51 -0.75
CA LYS A 280 -2.02 -29.20 -0.77
C LYS A 280 -1.42 -28.25 -1.81
N VAL A 281 -0.09 -28.26 -1.96
CA VAL A 281 0.58 -27.45 -3.02
C VAL A 281 0.21 -27.98 -4.41
N LEU A 282 0.15 -29.29 -4.64
CA LEU A 282 -0.26 -29.85 -5.92
C LEU A 282 -1.75 -29.59 -6.24
N GLN A 283 -2.63 -29.61 -5.25
CA GLN A 283 -4.02 -29.19 -5.39
C GLN A 283 -4.12 -27.70 -5.76
N PHE A 284 -3.35 -26.85 -5.11
CA PHE A 284 -3.25 -25.41 -5.43
C PHE A 284 -2.78 -25.19 -6.87
N VAL A 285 -1.82 -25.96 -7.38
CA VAL A 285 -1.41 -25.91 -8.80
C VAL A 285 -2.59 -26.24 -9.71
N ASN A 286 -3.41 -27.23 -9.36
CA ASN A 286 -4.61 -27.59 -10.11
C ASN A 286 -5.71 -26.52 -10.01
N ASP A 287 -5.92 -25.91 -8.84
CA ASP A 287 -6.87 -24.82 -8.65
C ASP A 287 -6.50 -23.62 -9.54
N ALA A 288 -5.20 -23.33 -9.68
CA ALA A 288 -4.69 -22.26 -10.53
C ALA A 288 -4.71 -22.58 -12.04
N ALA A 289 -5.01 -23.81 -12.44
CA ALA A 289 -4.93 -24.23 -13.85
C ALA A 289 -5.95 -23.54 -14.76
N SER A 290 -7.05 -23.02 -14.21
CA SER A 290 -8.08 -22.28 -14.95
C SER A 290 -7.72 -20.82 -15.23
N ALA A 291 -6.72 -20.26 -14.55
CA ALA A 291 -6.26 -18.89 -14.77
C ALA A 291 -5.65 -18.74 -16.17
N ARG A 292 -6.06 -17.70 -16.90
CA ARG A 292 -5.67 -17.45 -18.30
C ARG A 292 -4.65 -16.32 -18.38
N VAL A 293 -3.49 -16.55 -17.80
CA VAL A 293 -2.47 -15.52 -17.61
C VAL A 293 -1.56 -15.33 -18.83
N GLU A 294 -1.18 -14.10 -19.07
CA GLU A 294 -0.16 -13.73 -20.06
C GLU A 294 1.22 -14.28 -19.63
N LYS A 295 2.14 -14.43 -20.60
CA LYS A 295 3.50 -14.89 -20.30
C LYS A 295 4.34 -13.81 -19.64
N GLU A 296 4.13 -12.57 -20.07
CA GLU A 296 4.85 -11.38 -19.59
C GLU A 296 3.87 -10.39 -18.98
N GLU A 297 4.36 -9.53 -18.10
CA GLU A 297 3.54 -8.48 -17.51
C GLU A 297 3.22 -7.40 -18.54
N ASN A 298 1.94 -7.15 -18.74
CA ASN A 298 1.40 -6.15 -19.64
C ASN A 298 0.48 -5.18 -18.90
N MET A 299 0.21 -4.05 -19.53
CA MET A 299 -0.81 -3.09 -19.12
C MET A 299 -2.17 -3.46 -19.71
N ARG A 300 -3.23 -3.16 -18.95
CA ARG A 300 -4.61 -3.30 -19.40
C ARG A 300 -5.40 -2.01 -19.09
N ASP A 301 -5.09 -0.94 -19.77
CA ASP A 301 -5.74 0.36 -19.56
C ASP A 301 -6.85 0.57 -20.61
N VAL A 302 -8.08 0.24 -20.24
CA VAL A 302 -9.26 0.34 -21.11
C VAL A 302 -10.36 1.23 -20.51
N PRO A 303 -11.17 1.93 -21.34
CA PRO A 303 -12.17 2.89 -20.87
C PRO A 303 -13.22 2.31 -19.92
N GLU A 304 -13.65 1.08 -20.16
CA GLU A 304 -14.66 0.39 -19.35
C GLU A 304 -14.17 0.17 -17.92
N ASP A 305 -12.90 -0.23 -17.78
CA ASP A 305 -12.26 -0.47 -16.48
C ASP A 305 -12.04 0.86 -15.73
N ARG A 306 -11.69 1.94 -16.43
CA ARG A 306 -11.63 3.30 -15.87
C ARG A 306 -12.99 3.77 -15.36
N SER A 307 -14.07 3.53 -16.14
CA SER A 307 -15.42 3.91 -15.76
C SER A 307 -15.88 3.18 -14.48
N LEU A 308 -15.61 1.87 -14.37
CA LEU A 308 -15.91 1.12 -13.15
C LEU A 308 -15.09 1.63 -11.96
N ASN A 309 -13.81 1.91 -12.17
CA ASN A 309 -12.94 2.43 -11.12
C ASN A 309 -13.39 3.82 -10.62
N ARG A 310 -13.83 4.70 -11.54
CA ARG A 310 -14.39 6.00 -11.19
C ARG A 310 -15.68 5.87 -10.37
N ARG A 311 -16.52 4.90 -10.71
CA ARG A 311 -17.74 4.58 -9.94
C ARG A 311 -17.38 4.06 -8.55
N LEU A 312 -16.41 3.13 -8.43
CA LEU A 312 -15.92 2.63 -7.14
C LEU A 312 -15.45 3.78 -6.24
N ALA A 313 -14.63 4.68 -6.80
CA ALA A 313 -14.13 5.84 -6.07
C ALA A 313 -15.28 6.79 -5.67
N GLY A 314 -16.23 7.06 -6.56
CA GLY A 314 -17.36 7.97 -6.28
C GLY A 314 -18.31 7.43 -5.22
N GLU A 315 -18.69 6.14 -5.29
CA GLU A 315 -19.56 5.50 -4.30
C GLU A 315 -18.86 5.29 -2.94
N SER A 316 -17.53 5.37 -2.87
CA SER A 316 -16.78 5.32 -1.60
C SER A 316 -16.81 6.65 -0.83
N ILE A 317 -17.04 7.78 -1.51
CA ILE A 317 -16.95 9.12 -0.89
C ILE A 317 -18.09 9.33 0.10
N VAL A 318 -17.73 9.82 1.29
CA VAL A 318 -18.66 10.09 2.38
C VAL A 318 -18.88 11.58 2.52
N LEU A 319 -20.15 12.03 2.40
CA LEU A 319 -20.55 13.38 2.75
C LEU A 319 -20.74 13.49 4.26
N LEU A 320 -19.70 13.91 4.98
CA LEU A 320 -19.70 14.01 6.43
C LEU A 320 -20.63 15.13 6.94
N LYS A 321 -20.72 16.23 6.22
CA LYS A 321 -21.54 17.38 6.59
C LYS A 321 -21.91 18.23 5.37
N ASN A 322 -23.13 18.74 5.33
CA ASN A 322 -23.63 19.70 4.31
C ASN A 322 -24.74 20.57 4.90
N SER A 323 -24.50 21.14 6.09
CA SER A 323 -25.51 21.88 6.85
C SER A 323 -25.94 23.19 6.18
N ALA A 324 -25.09 23.75 5.33
CA ALA A 324 -25.39 24.94 4.52
C ALA A 324 -26.07 24.59 3.16
N ASN A 325 -26.29 23.30 2.86
CA ASN A 325 -26.78 22.83 1.56
C ASN A 325 -25.96 23.36 0.38
N LEU A 326 -24.63 23.44 0.55
CA LEU A 326 -23.72 23.99 -0.44
C LEU A 326 -23.52 23.03 -1.60
N LEU A 327 -23.48 21.72 -1.34
CA LEU A 327 -23.36 20.69 -2.36
C LEU A 327 -24.73 20.13 -2.77
N PRO A 328 -24.94 19.75 -4.06
CA PRO A 328 -23.97 19.89 -5.14
C PRO A 328 -23.87 21.32 -5.67
N LEU A 329 -22.67 21.68 -6.20
CA LEU A 329 -22.48 22.93 -6.92
C LEU A 329 -22.86 22.80 -8.41
N SER A 330 -23.32 23.90 -9.02
CA SER A 330 -23.38 24.01 -10.48
C SER A 330 -22.01 24.48 -11.01
N PRO A 331 -21.39 23.78 -11.99
CA PRO A 331 -20.14 24.23 -12.60
C PRO A 331 -20.24 25.65 -13.18
N GLU A 332 -21.43 26.05 -13.68
CA GLU A 332 -21.69 27.36 -14.26
C GLU A 332 -21.68 28.50 -13.23
N ASP A 333 -21.88 28.18 -11.95
CA ASP A 333 -21.78 29.12 -10.83
C ASP A 333 -20.35 29.32 -10.30
N CYS A 334 -19.37 28.63 -10.87
CA CYS A 334 -17.99 28.57 -10.43
C CYS A 334 -17.04 29.34 -11.36
N ASP A 335 -17.32 30.64 -11.60
CA ASP A 335 -16.50 31.51 -12.48
C ASP A 335 -15.05 31.70 -11.95
N GLU A 336 -14.90 31.75 -10.64
CA GLU A 336 -13.59 31.90 -9.98
C GLU A 336 -13.59 31.11 -8.66
N VAL A 337 -12.68 30.14 -8.57
CA VAL A 337 -12.57 29.24 -7.41
C VAL A 337 -11.16 29.18 -6.86
N ALA A 338 -11.05 29.01 -5.55
CA ALA A 338 -9.81 28.71 -4.84
C ALA A 338 -9.72 27.24 -4.48
N ILE A 339 -8.62 26.58 -4.84
CA ILE A 339 -8.29 25.22 -4.40
C ILE A 339 -7.05 25.32 -3.53
N ILE A 340 -7.22 25.08 -2.25
CA ILE A 340 -6.22 25.33 -1.21
C ILE A 340 -5.84 24.00 -0.56
N GLY A 341 -4.59 23.90 -0.12
CA GLY A 341 -4.13 22.81 0.71
C GLY A 341 -3.14 21.86 0.06
N PRO A 342 -2.37 21.16 0.88
CA PRO A 342 -1.22 20.38 0.44
C PRO A 342 -1.60 19.14 -0.37
N ASN A 343 -2.82 18.61 -0.20
CA ASN A 343 -3.31 17.44 -0.93
C ASN A 343 -4.01 17.82 -2.25
N ALA A 344 -4.11 19.10 -2.60
CA ALA A 344 -4.82 19.52 -3.81
C ALA A 344 -4.20 18.96 -5.10
N GLU A 345 -2.88 19.00 -5.22
CA GLU A 345 -2.11 18.44 -6.35
C GLU A 345 -1.71 16.99 -6.14
N LEU A 346 -1.64 16.54 -4.88
CA LEU A 346 -1.30 15.16 -4.55
C LEU A 346 -2.43 14.23 -5.01
N ALA A 347 -2.14 13.35 -5.94
CA ALA A 347 -3.04 12.27 -6.24
C ALA A 347 -2.92 11.18 -5.18
N ALA A 348 -3.74 11.25 -4.13
CA ALA A 348 -3.78 10.27 -3.05
C ALA A 348 -4.42 8.96 -3.56
N ALA A 349 -3.66 8.17 -4.33
CA ALA A 349 -4.16 6.96 -4.98
C ALA A 349 -4.21 5.76 -4.02
N CYS A 350 -3.16 5.56 -3.21
CA CYS A 350 -3.07 4.46 -2.25
C CYS A 350 -2.13 4.83 -1.08
N GLY A 351 -2.14 4.02 -0.02
CA GLY A 351 -1.12 4.06 1.02
C GLY A 351 0.18 3.39 0.58
N GLY A 352 1.19 3.37 1.47
CA GLY A 352 2.53 2.86 1.18
C GLY A 352 2.74 1.40 1.59
N GLY A 353 3.84 0.83 1.13
CA GLY A 353 4.23 -0.56 1.43
C GLY A 353 3.93 -1.54 0.30
N SER A 354 3.70 -2.80 0.64
CA SER A 354 3.42 -3.88 -0.34
C SER A 354 2.15 -3.64 -1.15
N ALA A 355 1.17 -2.93 -0.58
CA ALA A 355 -0.07 -2.55 -1.25
C ALA A 355 0.10 -1.45 -2.32
N SER A 356 1.23 -0.72 -2.32
CA SER A 356 1.47 0.33 -3.30
C SER A 356 1.83 -0.25 -4.67
N LEU A 357 1.44 0.47 -5.72
CA LEU A 357 1.70 0.11 -7.11
C LEU A 357 1.96 1.37 -7.95
N ARG A 358 2.48 1.18 -9.16
CA ARG A 358 2.58 2.26 -10.15
C ARG A 358 1.26 2.35 -10.92
N PRO A 359 0.47 3.43 -10.72
CA PRO A 359 -0.80 3.58 -11.44
C PRO A 359 -0.59 3.84 -12.94
N TYR A 360 -1.56 3.48 -13.79
CA TYR A 360 -1.57 3.86 -15.22
C TYR A 360 -1.54 5.38 -15.39
N TYR A 361 -2.28 6.06 -14.56
CA TYR A 361 -2.39 7.52 -14.44
C TYR A 361 -2.95 7.84 -13.06
N THR A 362 -2.89 9.10 -12.68
CA THR A 362 -3.51 9.59 -11.46
C THR A 362 -4.32 10.86 -11.74
N SER A 363 -5.34 11.09 -10.92
CA SER A 363 -6.13 12.30 -10.94
C SER A 363 -6.11 12.96 -9.55
N SER A 364 -5.51 14.15 -9.45
CA SER A 364 -5.57 14.95 -8.24
C SER A 364 -6.91 15.69 -8.13
N VAL A 365 -7.28 16.12 -6.92
CA VAL A 365 -8.51 16.88 -6.69
C VAL A 365 -8.48 18.19 -7.47
N LEU A 366 -7.34 18.88 -7.51
CA LEU A 366 -7.14 20.09 -8.32
C LEU A 366 -7.45 19.84 -9.81
N LYS A 367 -6.90 18.73 -10.36
CA LYS A 367 -7.14 18.35 -11.74
C LYS A 367 -8.62 18.01 -12.00
N GLY A 368 -9.21 17.18 -11.15
CA GLY A 368 -10.62 16.76 -11.28
C GLY A 368 -11.60 17.93 -11.25
N ILE A 369 -11.40 18.87 -10.33
CA ILE A 369 -12.23 20.10 -10.26
C ILE A 369 -12.00 20.98 -11.48
N ARG A 370 -10.73 21.25 -11.86
CA ARG A 370 -10.38 22.06 -13.04
C ARG A 370 -11.02 21.52 -14.32
N ASP A 371 -10.90 20.22 -14.57
CA ASP A 371 -11.41 19.55 -15.76
C ASP A 371 -12.97 19.52 -15.80
N SER A 372 -13.61 19.75 -14.65
CA SER A 372 -15.07 19.75 -14.51
C SER A 372 -15.72 21.12 -14.69
N LEU A 373 -14.92 22.18 -14.65
CA LEU A 373 -15.38 23.56 -14.77
C LEU A 373 -15.38 24.04 -16.24
N PRO A 374 -16.19 25.06 -16.59
CA PRO A 374 -16.12 25.69 -17.90
C PRO A 374 -14.72 26.21 -18.21
N PRO A 375 -14.26 26.21 -19.49
CA PRO A 375 -12.95 26.74 -19.87
C PRO A 375 -12.72 28.22 -19.51
N THR A 376 -13.79 28.97 -19.26
CA THR A 376 -13.76 30.36 -18.84
C THR A 376 -13.53 30.53 -17.34
N ALA A 377 -13.69 29.51 -16.55
CA ALA A 377 -13.53 29.54 -15.10
C ALA A 377 -12.06 29.73 -14.73
N ARG A 378 -11.81 30.60 -13.75
CA ARG A 378 -10.48 30.84 -13.19
C ARG A 378 -10.27 29.95 -11.97
N VAL A 379 -9.30 29.05 -12.06
CA VAL A 379 -8.95 28.12 -10.99
C VAL A 379 -7.60 28.55 -10.42
N HIS A 380 -7.60 28.97 -9.16
CA HIS A 380 -6.40 29.35 -8.42
C HIS A 380 -6.01 28.25 -7.44
N HIS A 381 -4.70 28.04 -7.26
CA HIS A 381 -4.16 27.07 -6.33
C HIS A 381 -3.15 27.71 -5.37
N GLU A 382 -3.23 27.37 -4.07
CA GLU A 382 -2.25 27.70 -3.04
C GLU A 382 -2.13 26.50 -2.07
N PRO A 383 -0.96 25.86 -1.93
CA PRO A 383 -0.78 24.76 -0.99
C PRO A 383 -0.85 25.23 0.48
N GLY A 384 -0.50 26.46 0.78
CA GLY A 384 -0.54 27.08 2.10
C GLY A 384 0.52 26.54 3.06
N VAL A 385 0.55 25.22 3.28
CA VAL A 385 1.48 24.52 4.19
C VAL A 385 1.97 23.21 3.57
N TYR A 386 2.95 22.57 4.20
CA TYR A 386 3.37 21.23 3.81
C TYR A 386 2.38 20.17 4.29
N GLY A 387 2.09 19.18 3.44
CA GLY A 387 1.32 17.97 3.77
C GLY A 387 2.16 16.70 3.82
N HIS A 388 3.49 16.81 3.83
CA HIS A 388 4.42 15.70 3.75
C HIS A 388 5.44 15.75 4.90
N ILE A 389 5.95 14.59 5.29
CA ILE A 389 7.08 14.44 6.21
C ILE A 389 8.39 14.35 5.40
N LEU A 390 8.38 13.50 4.38
CA LEU A 390 9.46 13.41 3.39
C LEU A 390 9.14 14.33 2.22
N LEU A 391 10.15 14.98 1.65
CA LEU A 391 9.91 15.85 0.49
C LEU A 391 9.36 15.04 -0.70
N PRO A 392 8.39 15.58 -1.45
CA PRO A 392 7.78 14.86 -2.57
C PRO A 392 8.82 14.54 -3.65
N PRO A 393 8.82 13.32 -4.22
CA PRO A 393 9.70 13.00 -5.35
C PRO A 393 9.31 13.83 -6.58
N PHE A 394 10.27 14.12 -7.43
CA PHE A 394 10.00 14.68 -8.75
C PHE A 394 9.43 13.58 -9.66
N THR A 395 8.38 13.92 -10.39
CA THR A 395 7.69 12.99 -11.30
C THR A 395 7.91 13.38 -12.76
N GLU A 396 7.55 12.52 -13.68
CA GLU A 396 7.59 12.75 -15.12
C GLU A 396 6.82 14.01 -15.61
N ASP A 397 5.94 14.56 -14.75
CA ASP A 397 5.26 15.82 -15.04
C ASP A 397 6.08 17.04 -14.65
N SER A 398 7.08 16.89 -13.76
CA SER A 398 7.89 17.99 -13.24
C SER A 398 9.33 18.00 -13.74
N VAL A 399 9.83 16.89 -14.29
CA VAL A 399 11.21 16.77 -14.77
C VAL A 399 11.30 16.11 -16.14
N CYS A 400 12.37 16.45 -16.86
CA CYS A 400 12.76 15.80 -18.12
C CYS A 400 14.13 15.15 -17.98
N ASN A 401 14.35 14.07 -18.71
CA ASN A 401 15.67 13.43 -18.82
C ASN A 401 16.61 14.19 -19.76
N ASP A 402 17.84 13.71 -19.90
CA ASP A 402 18.89 14.33 -20.76
C ASP A 402 18.50 14.41 -22.25
N GLU A 403 17.50 13.67 -22.69
CA GLU A 403 16.98 13.65 -24.07
C GLU A 403 15.74 14.55 -24.23
N GLY A 404 15.35 15.28 -23.19
CA GLY A 404 14.15 16.13 -23.17
C GLY A 404 12.83 15.36 -23.08
N ARG A 405 12.86 14.04 -22.81
CA ARG A 405 11.69 13.21 -22.58
C ARG A 405 11.30 13.30 -21.09
N ARG A 406 10.01 13.17 -20.79
CA ARG A 406 9.49 13.12 -19.42
C ARG A 406 10.14 11.99 -18.61
N GLY A 407 10.43 12.26 -17.34
CA GLY A 407 11.04 11.33 -16.40
C GLY A 407 12.54 11.55 -16.19
N VAL A 408 13.20 10.56 -15.59
CA VAL A 408 14.61 10.60 -15.17
C VAL A 408 15.41 9.49 -15.84
N THR A 409 16.66 9.77 -16.18
CA THR A 409 17.63 8.76 -16.64
C THR A 409 18.41 8.20 -15.47
N ILE A 410 18.53 6.87 -15.39
CA ILE A 410 19.48 6.16 -14.53
C ILE A 410 20.49 5.48 -15.42
N GLU A 411 21.76 5.75 -15.20
CA GLU A 411 22.89 5.01 -15.77
C GLU A 411 23.56 4.18 -14.66
N LEU A 412 23.92 2.93 -14.98
CA LEU A 412 24.50 1.98 -14.04
C LEU A 412 25.95 1.66 -14.42
N PHE A 413 26.82 1.61 -13.41
CA PHE A 413 28.28 1.46 -13.55
C PHE A 413 28.81 0.47 -12.52
N ASN A 414 29.96 -0.18 -12.81
CA ASN A 414 30.71 -0.94 -11.83
C ASN A 414 31.75 -0.07 -11.09
N GLU A 415 32.02 1.14 -11.60
CA GLU A 415 32.97 2.08 -11.00
C GLU A 415 32.28 3.27 -10.34
N PRO A 416 32.81 3.82 -9.22
CA PRO A 416 32.28 5.00 -8.56
C PRO A 416 32.45 6.27 -9.42
N HIS A 417 31.64 7.27 -9.15
CA HIS A 417 31.66 8.55 -9.89
C HIS A 417 33.01 9.30 -9.83
N THR A 418 33.85 8.99 -8.84
CA THR A 418 35.20 9.54 -8.70
C THR A 418 36.20 8.99 -9.73
N THR A 419 35.85 7.91 -10.45
CA THR A 419 36.66 7.34 -11.52
C THR A 419 36.60 8.25 -12.75
N LYS A 420 37.76 8.63 -13.29
CA LYS A 420 37.89 9.60 -14.41
C LYS A 420 37.18 9.15 -15.70
N GLN A 421 37.21 7.85 -15.98
CA GLN A 421 36.51 7.25 -17.11
C GLN A 421 35.75 6.03 -16.62
N ARG A 422 34.45 6.05 -16.74
CA ARG A 422 33.56 4.92 -16.42
C ARG A 422 32.60 4.70 -17.59
N THR A 423 32.23 3.46 -17.82
CA THR A 423 31.31 3.09 -18.89
C THR A 423 30.05 2.52 -18.28
N ALA A 424 28.91 3.11 -18.60
CA ALA A 424 27.64 2.58 -18.17
C ALA A 424 27.41 1.20 -18.80
N PHE A 425 27.09 0.21 -18.00
CA PHE A 425 26.70 -1.11 -18.50
C PHE A 425 25.21 -1.19 -18.81
N ASP A 426 24.39 -0.27 -18.23
CA ASP A 426 22.98 -0.14 -18.59
C ASP A 426 22.51 1.31 -18.43
N ARG A 427 21.41 1.65 -19.16
CA ARG A 427 20.77 2.96 -19.14
C ARG A 427 19.25 2.79 -19.23
N VAL A 428 18.53 3.26 -18.22
CA VAL A 428 17.08 3.11 -18.09
C VAL A 428 16.43 4.47 -17.82
N THR A 429 15.26 4.71 -18.41
CA THR A 429 14.41 5.86 -18.07
C THR A 429 13.30 5.39 -17.13
N ILE A 430 13.13 6.08 -15.99
CA ILE A 430 12.08 5.84 -15.02
C ILE A 430 11.22 7.10 -14.84
N PRO A 431 9.97 6.97 -14.31
CA PRO A 431 9.01 8.08 -14.28
C PRO A 431 9.27 9.12 -13.17
N ASP A 432 9.98 8.75 -12.12
CA ASP A 432 10.17 9.60 -10.96
C ASP A 432 11.57 9.42 -10.34
N THR A 433 11.90 10.24 -9.35
CA THR A 433 13.20 10.24 -8.66
C THR A 433 13.28 9.25 -7.50
N THR A 434 12.49 8.16 -7.56
CA THR A 434 12.53 7.08 -6.56
C THR A 434 12.76 5.74 -7.26
N TYR A 435 13.74 4.96 -6.80
CA TYR A 435 13.97 3.62 -7.31
C TYR A 435 14.46 2.65 -6.23
N GLN A 436 14.19 1.37 -6.46
CA GLN A 436 14.69 0.24 -5.66
C GLN A 436 15.15 -0.86 -6.63
N LEU A 437 16.41 -1.26 -6.53
CA LEU A 437 17.05 -2.21 -7.44
C LEU A 437 17.05 -3.66 -6.89
N MET A 438 16.08 -4.01 -6.06
CA MET A 438 16.01 -5.30 -5.37
C MET A 438 15.96 -6.50 -6.32
N ASP A 439 15.30 -6.34 -7.45
CA ASP A 439 15.05 -7.35 -8.47
C ASP A 439 15.74 -7.00 -9.80
N TYR A 440 16.63 -6.02 -9.77
CA TYR A 440 17.38 -5.63 -10.96
C TYR A 440 18.57 -6.57 -11.20
N GLU A 441 18.56 -7.25 -12.33
CA GLU A 441 19.64 -8.13 -12.79
C GLU A 441 20.16 -7.69 -14.16
N HIS A 442 21.48 -7.74 -14.31
CA HIS A 442 22.14 -7.46 -15.58
C HIS A 442 23.42 -8.33 -15.70
N PRO A 443 23.73 -8.90 -16.88
CA PRO A 443 24.90 -9.79 -17.04
C PRO A 443 26.26 -9.18 -16.69
N GLN A 444 26.39 -7.87 -16.77
CA GLN A 444 27.61 -7.13 -16.47
C GLN A 444 27.61 -6.52 -15.06
N LYS A 445 26.52 -6.66 -14.29
CA LYS A 445 26.43 -6.11 -12.92
C LYS A 445 27.36 -6.89 -11.99
N GLU A 446 28.25 -6.19 -11.29
CA GLU A 446 29.05 -6.72 -10.20
C GLU A 446 28.32 -6.63 -8.86
N GLU A 447 28.88 -7.25 -7.81
CA GLU A 447 28.33 -7.21 -6.45
C GLU A 447 28.25 -5.76 -5.92
N THR A 448 29.30 -4.97 -6.18
CA THR A 448 29.32 -3.53 -5.92
C THR A 448 29.15 -2.79 -7.21
N PHE A 449 28.10 -1.98 -7.31
CA PHE A 449 27.81 -1.17 -8.49
C PHE A 449 27.30 0.21 -8.09
N PHE A 450 27.30 1.13 -9.04
CA PHE A 450 27.00 2.54 -8.83
C PHE A 450 25.97 3.03 -9.85
N MET A 451 25.25 4.09 -9.47
CA MET A 451 24.19 4.68 -10.28
C MET A 451 24.36 6.19 -10.38
N SER A 452 24.09 6.72 -11.57
CA SER A 452 23.93 8.17 -11.81
C SER A 452 22.50 8.43 -12.25
N MET A 453 21.69 9.04 -11.38
CA MET A 453 20.34 9.49 -11.72
C MET A 453 20.40 10.95 -12.17
N ARG A 454 19.81 11.26 -13.34
CA ARG A 454 19.85 12.60 -13.94
C ARG A 454 18.48 13.06 -14.38
N ALA A 455 18.19 14.33 -14.10
CA ALA A 455 16.98 15.00 -14.54
C ALA A 455 17.22 16.50 -14.72
N SER A 456 16.43 17.12 -15.57
CA SER A 456 16.35 18.58 -15.71
C SER A 456 15.06 19.09 -15.09
N PHE A 457 15.14 20.04 -14.19
CA PHE A 457 14.03 20.68 -13.49
C PHE A 457 13.95 22.17 -13.85
N VAL A 458 12.75 22.67 -14.11
CA VAL A 458 12.47 24.09 -14.37
C VAL A 458 11.46 24.56 -13.33
N PRO A 459 11.87 25.36 -12.32
CA PRO A 459 10.97 25.86 -11.29
C PRO A 459 9.97 26.88 -11.85
N GLU A 460 8.73 26.81 -11.42
CA GLU A 460 7.68 27.78 -11.78
C GLU A 460 7.81 29.11 -11.01
N HIS A 461 8.45 29.07 -9.84
CA HIS A 461 8.60 30.22 -8.96
C HIS A 461 10.06 30.49 -8.63
N THR A 462 10.43 31.76 -8.53
CA THR A 462 11.72 32.17 -7.95
C THR A 462 11.69 32.08 -6.44
N GLY A 463 12.77 31.60 -5.82
CA GLY A 463 12.93 31.53 -4.37
C GLY A 463 13.72 30.32 -3.91
N THR A 464 13.69 30.09 -2.62
CA THR A 464 14.36 28.96 -1.98
C THR A 464 13.58 27.67 -2.21
N TYR A 465 14.26 26.64 -2.68
CA TYR A 465 13.76 25.25 -2.76
C TYR A 465 14.47 24.39 -1.73
N GLU A 466 13.74 23.44 -1.18
CA GLU A 466 14.27 22.43 -0.26
C GLU A 466 14.38 21.09 -1.00
N PHE A 467 15.53 20.42 -0.87
CA PHE A 467 15.82 19.12 -1.44
C PHE A 467 16.09 18.11 -0.34
N GLY A 468 15.67 16.87 -0.53
CA GLY A 468 15.87 15.77 0.40
C GLY A 468 16.35 14.51 -0.31
N LEU A 469 17.37 13.87 0.24
CA LEU A 469 17.93 12.64 -0.32
C LEU A 469 17.99 11.54 0.75
N ALA A 470 17.34 10.41 0.47
CA ALA A 470 17.45 9.17 1.24
C ALA A 470 17.95 8.04 0.34
N THR A 471 18.85 7.19 0.85
CA THR A 471 19.49 6.12 0.07
C THR A 471 19.56 4.81 0.84
N TYR A 472 19.51 3.69 0.14
CA TYR A 472 19.97 2.40 0.61
C TYR A 472 21.28 2.06 -0.12
N GLY A 473 22.40 2.30 0.52
CA GLY A 473 23.72 2.47 -0.03
C GLY A 473 24.25 3.87 0.32
N ILE A 474 25.05 4.46 -0.56
CA ILE A 474 25.50 5.86 -0.46
C ILE A 474 24.87 6.70 -1.56
N GLY A 475 24.85 8.05 -1.41
CA GLY A 475 24.39 8.93 -2.47
C GLY A 475 24.58 10.40 -2.18
N ASP A 476 24.92 11.17 -3.22
CA ASP A 476 25.20 12.60 -3.16
C ASP A 476 24.38 13.34 -4.22
N LEU A 477 23.75 14.45 -3.84
CA LEU A 477 23.02 15.31 -4.76
C LEU A 477 23.87 16.45 -5.26
N PHE A 478 23.95 16.61 -6.58
CA PHE A 478 24.54 17.75 -7.27
C PHE A 478 23.45 18.52 -8.01
N ILE A 479 23.50 19.85 -7.93
CA ILE A 479 22.67 20.77 -8.74
C ILE A 479 23.62 21.65 -9.58
N ASN A 480 23.53 21.56 -10.91
CA ASN A 480 24.47 22.23 -11.82
C ASN A 480 25.96 21.98 -11.45
N ASP A 481 26.27 20.69 -11.11
CA ASP A 481 27.60 20.22 -10.68
C ASP A 481 28.08 20.72 -9.29
N GLU A 482 27.30 21.54 -8.58
CA GLU A 482 27.55 21.90 -7.19
C GLU A 482 27.03 20.80 -6.25
N LEU A 483 27.85 20.31 -5.31
CA LEU A 483 27.45 19.36 -4.28
C LEU A 483 26.52 20.06 -3.27
N VAL A 484 25.25 19.62 -3.23
CA VAL A 484 24.21 20.20 -2.36
C VAL A 484 23.91 19.31 -1.17
N ILE A 485 23.89 17.98 -1.35
CA ILE A 485 23.69 17.02 -0.27
C ILE A 485 24.75 15.93 -0.36
N ASP A 486 25.58 15.79 0.67
CA ASP A 486 26.46 14.65 0.91
C ASP A 486 25.73 13.67 1.87
N ASN A 487 25.23 12.56 1.34
CA ASN A 487 24.66 11.45 2.12
C ASN A 487 25.47 10.16 1.91
N SER A 488 26.77 10.32 1.69
CA SER A 488 27.76 9.24 1.54
C SER A 488 28.72 9.16 2.72
N THR A 489 29.17 10.31 3.23
CA THR A 489 30.20 10.37 4.29
C THR A 489 29.60 10.31 5.68
N ASP A 490 28.46 10.93 5.92
CA ASP A 490 27.77 11.00 7.21
C ASP A 490 26.31 10.63 7.05
N GLN A 491 25.97 9.36 7.29
CA GLN A 491 24.63 8.79 7.15
C GLN A 491 24.00 8.54 8.52
N THR A 492 22.75 8.97 8.67
CA THR A 492 21.90 8.64 9.82
C THR A 492 20.93 7.53 9.43
N PRO A 493 20.76 6.48 10.28
CA PRO A 493 19.73 5.44 10.04
C PRO A 493 18.34 6.04 9.92
N GLY A 494 17.54 5.53 8.97
CA GLY A 494 16.15 5.93 8.73
C GLY A 494 15.23 4.75 8.49
N GLY A 495 13.92 5.02 8.41
CA GLY A 495 12.88 4.00 8.18
C GLY A 495 12.59 3.69 6.71
N MET A 496 13.33 4.28 5.76
CA MET A 496 13.12 4.04 4.33
C MET A 496 13.63 2.67 3.90
N PHE A 497 13.12 2.17 2.75
CA PHE A 497 13.61 0.94 2.10
C PHE A 497 13.64 -0.26 3.07
N PHE A 498 12.50 -0.55 3.69
CA PHE A 498 12.35 -1.65 4.68
C PHE A 498 13.27 -1.50 5.90
N GLY A 499 13.56 -0.26 6.32
CA GLY A 499 14.45 0.03 7.44
C GLY A 499 15.94 -0.12 7.16
N LYS A 500 16.34 -0.26 5.89
CA LYS A 500 17.73 -0.37 5.43
C LYS A 500 18.35 0.94 4.96
N GLY A 501 17.52 1.97 4.74
CA GLY A 501 17.96 3.25 4.20
C GLY A 501 18.39 4.25 5.25
N SER A 502 19.03 5.32 4.78
CA SER A 502 19.31 6.51 5.56
C SER A 502 18.03 7.30 5.87
N ALA A 503 18.09 8.14 6.89
CA ALA A 503 17.16 9.25 7.03
C ALA A 503 17.29 10.20 5.82
N GLU A 504 16.21 10.92 5.50
CA GLU A 504 16.25 11.95 4.48
C GLU A 504 17.14 13.12 4.95
N LYS A 505 18.25 13.33 4.24
CA LYS A 505 19.15 14.47 4.48
C LYS A 505 18.70 15.64 3.62
N ARG A 506 18.53 16.83 4.22
CA ARG A 506 17.96 18.00 3.54
C ARG A 506 18.95 19.11 3.36
N ALA A 507 18.78 19.86 2.25
CA ALA A 507 19.48 21.10 1.97
C ALA A 507 18.58 22.04 1.17
N THR A 508 18.95 23.32 1.15
CA THR A 508 18.24 24.37 0.39
C THR A 508 19.08 24.86 -0.78
N TYR A 509 18.42 25.29 -1.86
CA TYR A 509 19.05 25.86 -3.04
C TYR A 509 18.19 26.98 -3.61
N GLU A 510 18.82 28.11 -4.01
CA GLU A 510 18.11 29.25 -4.60
C GLU A 510 17.85 29.00 -6.10
N MET A 511 16.59 29.11 -6.51
CA MET A 511 16.18 28.88 -7.88
C MET A 511 15.44 30.08 -8.47
N THR A 512 15.57 30.24 -9.78
CA THR A 512 14.90 31.30 -10.54
C THR A 512 13.84 30.67 -11.48
N ALA A 513 12.63 31.20 -11.44
CA ALA A 513 11.53 30.76 -12.32
C ALA A 513 11.94 30.74 -13.78
N GLY A 514 11.57 29.66 -14.48
CA GLY A 514 11.85 29.48 -15.92
C GLY A 514 13.30 29.14 -16.28
N LYS A 515 14.23 29.13 -15.30
CA LYS A 515 15.61 28.69 -15.53
C LYS A 515 15.73 27.18 -15.33
N GLY A 516 16.38 26.48 -16.28
CA GLY A 516 16.66 25.04 -16.16
C GLY A 516 17.80 24.76 -15.15
N TYR A 517 17.61 23.70 -14.36
CA TYR A 517 18.60 23.19 -13.41
C TYR A 517 18.80 21.69 -13.66
N HIS A 518 20.07 21.27 -13.67
CA HIS A 518 20.41 19.84 -13.78
C HIS A 518 20.53 19.23 -12.39
N LEU A 519 19.65 18.29 -12.10
CA LEU A 519 19.68 17.47 -10.89
C LEU A 519 20.42 16.18 -11.18
N ARG A 520 21.45 15.86 -10.41
CA ARG A 520 22.23 14.63 -10.54
C ARG A 520 22.47 14.00 -9.19
N VAL A 521 22.03 12.74 -9.03
CA VAL A 521 22.36 11.93 -7.85
C VAL A 521 23.37 10.89 -8.25
N GLU A 522 24.53 10.89 -7.61
CA GLU A 522 25.53 9.82 -7.69
C GLU A 522 25.37 8.90 -6.50
N ALA A 523 25.02 7.63 -6.74
CA ALA A 523 24.71 6.68 -5.68
C ALA A 523 25.52 5.38 -5.84
N GLY A 524 25.69 4.65 -4.74
CA GLY A 524 26.31 3.33 -4.72
C GLY A 524 25.37 2.29 -4.13
N SER A 525 25.60 1.00 -4.41
CA SER A 525 24.75 -0.11 -4.02
C SER A 525 24.66 -0.28 -2.48
N ALA A 526 23.74 -1.14 -2.05
CA ALA A 526 23.48 -1.42 -0.64
C ALA A 526 24.72 -1.80 0.19
N ILE A 527 25.69 -2.52 -0.40
CA ILE A 527 26.92 -2.92 0.29
C ILE A 527 27.85 -1.74 0.61
N THR A 528 27.65 -0.59 -0.01
CA THR A 528 28.38 0.64 0.27
C THR A 528 27.80 1.44 1.43
N SER A 529 26.61 1.05 1.94
CA SER A 529 25.93 1.74 3.05
C SER A 529 26.75 1.72 4.32
N LYS A 530 26.84 2.87 4.99
CA LYS A 530 27.38 3.02 6.34
C LYS A 530 26.31 2.83 7.42
N VAL A 531 25.04 2.80 7.02
CA VAL A 531 23.91 2.56 7.91
C VAL A 531 23.83 1.08 8.26
N LYS A 532 24.05 0.75 9.53
CA LYS A 532 23.86 -0.61 10.05
C LYS A 532 22.40 -0.78 10.47
N GLY A 533 21.56 -1.20 9.54
CA GLY A 533 20.15 -1.50 9.82
C GLY A 533 19.96 -2.86 10.51
N GLY A 534 19.11 -2.91 11.54
CA GLY A 534 18.76 -4.12 12.28
C GLY A 534 17.75 -5.07 11.59
N SER A 535 17.48 -4.91 10.30
CA SER A 535 16.52 -5.77 9.59
C SER A 535 17.12 -7.14 9.25
N LEU A 536 16.37 -8.21 9.52
CA LEU A 536 16.67 -9.59 9.13
C LEU A 536 16.62 -9.83 7.61
N LEU A 537 16.06 -8.88 6.84
CA LEU A 537 15.91 -9.01 5.40
C LEU A 537 17.25 -8.73 4.70
N ALA A 538 17.85 -9.74 4.11
CA ALA A 538 18.95 -9.59 3.17
C ALA A 538 18.38 -9.21 1.81
N ILE A 539 18.05 -7.93 1.62
CA ILE A 539 17.58 -7.39 0.35
C ILE A 539 18.79 -6.89 -0.43
N PRO A 540 19.12 -7.47 -1.59
CA PRO A 540 20.22 -7.01 -2.41
C PRO A 540 19.88 -5.71 -3.15
N GLY A 541 20.89 -5.07 -3.71
CA GLY A 541 20.74 -3.87 -4.53
C GLY A 541 20.83 -2.57 -3.74
N GLY A 542 20.62 -1.46 -4.44
CA GLY A 542 20.58 -0.11 -3.89
C GLY A 542 19.21 0.51 -4.07
N ALA A 543 18.96 1.59 -3.37
CA ALA A 543 17.75 2.37 -3.55
C ALA A 543 18.04 3.86 -3.31
N CYS A 544 17.24 4.71 -3.95
CA CYS A 544 17.36 6.16 -3.81
C CYS A 544 15.97 6.80 -3.87
N ARG A 545 15.77 7.85 -3.07
CA ARG A 545 14.66 8.77 -3.16
C ARG A 545 15.18 10.20 -3.05
N LEU A 546 15.07 10.93 -4.15
CA LEU A 546 15.30 12.37 -4.20
C LEU A 546 13.94 13.06 -4.19
N GLY A 547 13.70 13.89 -3.17
CA GLY A 547 12.53 14.77 -3.10
C GLY A 547 12.93 16.22 -3.22
N GLY A 548 11.96 17.08 -3.56
CA GLY A 548 12.17 18.53 -3.54
C GLY A 548 10.89 19.31 -3.79
N CYS A 549 10.80 20.48 -3.17
CA CYS A 549 9.71 21.43 -3.38
C CYS A 549 10.14 22.84 -3.02
N ARG A 550 9.34 23.83 -3.43
CA ARG A 550 9.52 25.21 -2.97
C ARG A 550 9.37 25.28 -1.45
N LYS A 551 10.28 25.96 -0.78
CA LYS A 551 10.19 26.18 0.67
C LYS A 551 9.02 27.12 1.00
N ILE A 552 8.14 26.67 1.87
CA ILE A 552 6.96 27.42 2.33
C ILE A 552 7.20 27.84 3.79
N ALA A 553 7.12 29.14 4.07
CA ALA A 553 6.95 29.64 5.42
C ALA A 553 5.46 29.51 5.78
N PRO A 554 5.08 28.71 6.78
CA PRO A 554 3.67 28.39 7.04
C PRO A 554 2.79 29.61 7.27
N GLU A 555 3.27 30.60 8.01
CA GLU A 555 2.52 31.83 8.31
C GLU A 555 2.19 32.62 7.04
N GLU A 556 3.17 32.79 6.15
CA GLU A 556 2.99 33.47 4.86
C GLU A 556 2.10 32.65 3.93
N GLY A 557 2.26 31.32 3.90
CA GLY A 557 1.44 30.42 3.10
C GLY A 557 -0.03 30.44 3.53
N ILE A 558 -0.30 30.39 4.83
CA ILE A 558 -1.66 30.51 5.38
C ILE A 558 -2.25 31.88 5.02
N GLN A 559 -1.47 32.97 5.14
CA GLN A 559 -1.93 34.30 4.77
C GLN A 559 -2.32 34.36 3.27
N ARG A 560 -1.47 33.86 2.36
CA ARG A 560 -1.79 33.81 0.92
C ARG A 560 -3.05 33.00 0.65
N ALA A 561 -3.22 31.87 1.34
CA ALA A 561 -4.40 31.02 1.23
C ALA A 561 -5.69 31.75 1.67
N VAL A 562 -5.63 32.49 2.80
CA VAL A 562 -6.74 33.30 3.31
C VAL A 562 -7.10 34.43 2.35
N GLU A 563 -6.12 35.15 1.80
CA GLU A 563 -6.34 36.21 0.82
C GLU A 563 -6.96 35.66 -0.48
N LEU A 564 -6.52 34.49 -0.91
CA LEU A 564 -7.08 33.79 -2.06
C LEU A 564 -8.54 33.38 -1.79
N ALA A 565 -8.80 32.78 -0.63
CA ALA A 565 -10.16 32.35 -0.25
C ALA A 565 -11.16 33.50 -0.22
N LYS A 566 -10.78 34.67 0.32
CA LYS A 566 -11.64 35.85 0.36
C LYS A 566 -12.05 36.38 -1.02
N ARG A 567 -11.23 36.15 -2.03
CA ARG A 567 -11.47 36.61 -3.40
C ARG A 567 -12.49 35.76 -4.16
N CYS A 568 -12.57 34.46 -3.81
CA CYS A 568 -13.35 33.50 -4.57
C CYS A 568 -14.70 33.24 -3.92
N LYS A 569 -15.72 33.00 -4.75
CA LYS A 569 -17.08 32.66 -4.29
C LYS A 569 -17.10 31.32 -3.56
N TYR A 570 -16.35 30.34 -4.07
CA TYR A 570 -16.21 29.01 -3.50
C TYR A 570 -14.74 28.68 -3.27
N THR A 571 -14.48 28.05 -2.14
CA THR A 571 -13.13 27.59 -1.77
C THR A 571 -13.19 26.10 -1.45
N PHE A 572 -12.25 25.34 -2.03
CA PHE A 572 -12.03 23.94 -1.72
C PHE A 572 -10.74 23.82 -0.91
N VAL A 573 -10.81 23.27 0.29
CA VAL A 573 -9.61 22.94 1.07
C VAL A 573 -9.40 21.46 1.02
N VAL A 574 -8.27 21.02 0.46
CA VAL A 574 -7.91 19.61 0.27
C VAL A 574 -6.74 19.27 1.18
N ALA A 575 -6.97 18.41 2.15
CA ALA A 575 -6.01 18.07 3.18
C ALA A 575 -6.13 16.60 3.60
N GLY A 576 -5.08 16.06 4.22
CA GLY A 576 -5.13 14.67 4.68
C GLY A 576 -3.77 14.04 4.86
N LEU A 577 -3.74 12.74 4.66
CA LEU A 577 -2.56 11.90 4.75
C LEU A 577 -2.07 11.47 3.35
N ASN A 578 -1.00 10.69 3.32
CA ASN A 578 -0.41 10.15 2.10
C ASN A 578 0.35 8.84 2.39
N ALA A 579 0.93 8.24 1.37
CA ALA A 579 1.67 6.98 1.44
C ALA A 579 2.92 7.00 2.34
N ASP A 580 3.45 8.16 2.70
CA ASP A 580 4.55 8.29 3.65
C ASP A 580 4.06 8.21 5.11
N LEU A 581 2.80 8.56 5.35
CA LEU A 581 2.16 8.64 6.66
C LEU A 581 1.36 7.40 7.02
N GLU A 582 0.70 6.76 6.03
CA GLU A 582 -0.01 5.49 6.20
C GLU A 582 0.66 4.45 5.30
N LYS A 583 1.40 3.53 5.92
CA LYS A 583 2.19 2.53 5.20
C LYS A 583 2.49 1.31 6.02
N GLU A 584 2.81 0.23 5.33
CA GLU A 584 3.37 -0.96 5.94
C GLU A 584 4.71 -0.69 6.62
N GLY A 585 4.94 -1.35 7.75
CA GLY A 585 6.17 -1.31 8.54
C GLY A 585 6.23 -0.19 9.58
N LYS A 586 5.24 0.70 9.62
CA LYS A 586 5.19 1.76 10.63
C LYS A 586 3.75 2.18 10.93
N ASP A 587 3.38 2.14 12.21
CA ASP A 587 2.16 2.78 12.73
C ASP A 587 2.34 4.30 12.83
N ARG A 588 1.24 5.03 12.86
CA ARG A 588 1.21 6.47 13.09
C ARG A 588 1.45 6.78 14.57
N ASP A 589 2.16 7.86 14.84
CA ASP A 589 2.40 8.35 16.20
C ASP A 589 1.21 9.15 16.76
N THR A 590 0.35 9.66 15.89
CA THR A 590 -0.79 10.53 16.23
C THR A 590 -1.91 10.40 15.19
N MET A 591 -3.13 10.72 15.58
CA MET A 591 -4.27 10.83 14.69
C MET A 591 -4.32 12.19 13.95
N ASN A 592 -3.45 13.14 14.30
CA ASN A 592 -3.42 14.46 13.68
C ASN A 592 -2.89 14.40 12.23
N MET A 593 -3.31 15.37 11.44
CA MET A 593 -2.70 15.66 10.13
C MET A 593 -1.29 16.26 10.30
N PRO A 594 -0.50 16.42 9.22
CA PRO A 594 0.79 17.08 9.26
C PRO A 594 0.72 18.46 9.92
N PRO A 595 1.81 18.94 10.51
CA PRO A 595 1.83 20.22 11.23
C PRO A 595 1.29 21.39 10.41
N GLN A 596 0.55 22.29 11.04
CA GLN A 596 -0.06 23.49 10.47
C GLN A 596 -1.24 23.27 9.51
N VAL A 597 -1.55 22.04 9.10
CA VAL A 597 -2.71 21.75 8.22
C VAL A 597 -4.02 22.17 8.89
N ASP A 598 -4.20 21.84 10.17
CA ASP A 598 -5.39 22.24 10.93
C ASP A 598 -5.51 23.77 11.08
N ASN A 599 -4.38 24.48 11.25
CA ASN A 599 -4.34 25.93 11.31
C ASN A 599 -4.73 26.57 9.96
N LEU A 600 -4.24 26.01 8.85
CA LEU A 600 -4.65 26.44 7.50
C LEU A 600 -6.15 26.30 7.31
N ILE A 601 -6.73 25.12 7.63
CA ILE A 601 -8.15 24.86 7.48
C ILE A 601 -8.97 25.84 8.34
N ALA A 602 -8.62 26.01 9.59
CA ALA A 602 -9.31 26.93 10.52
C ALA A 602 -9.30 28.37 10.01
N ALA A 603 -8.13 28.88 9.56
CA ALA A 603 -8.00 30.22 9.03
C ALA A 603 -8.81 30.46 7.74
N VAL A 604 -8.85 29.47 6.85
CA VAL A 604 -9.63 29.57 5.61
C VAL A 604 -11.13 29.50 5.92
N LEU A 605 -11.59 28.64 6.82
CA LEU A 605 -13.00 28.55 7.25
C LEU A 605 -13.48 29.87 7.89
N GLU A 606 -12.65 30.55 8.67
CA GLU A 606 -12.97 31.86 9.24
C GLU A 606 -13.09 32.93 8.15
N ALA A 607 -12.25 32.85 7.12
CA ALA A 607 -12.19 33.85 6.06
C ALA A 607 -13.28 33.69 4.99
N GLN A 608 -13.73 32.46 4.72
CA GLN A 608 -14.67 32.12 3.63
C GLN A 608 -15.69 31.08 4.09
N PRO A 609 -16.94 31.48 4.39
CA PRO A 609 -17.99 30.56 4.84
C PRO A 609 -18.40 29.50 3.79
N ASN A 610 -18.25 29.80 2.48
CA ASN A 610 -18.55 28.87 1.39
C ASN A 610 -17.35 27.94 1.09
N THR A 611 -16.71 27.45 2.15
CA THR A 611 -15.59 26.50 2.03
C THR A 611 -16.06 25.08 2.14
N ILE A 612 -15.66 24.25 1.15
CA ILE A 612 -15.83 22.79 1.14
C ILE A 612 -14.51 22.19 1.59
N VAL A 613 -14.50 21.49 2.72
CA VAL A 613 -13.32 20.77 3.20
C VAL A 613 -13.35 19.34 2.71
N ILE A 614 -12.31 18.94 1.99
CA ILE A 614 -12.13 17.59 1.42
C ILE A 614 -10.97 16.95 2.14
N THR A 615 -11.23 15.87 2.87
CA THR A 615 -10.21 15.12 3.59
C THR A 615 -9.87 13.81 2.89
N GLN A 616 -8.58 13.43 2.88
CA GLN A 616 -8.06 12.21 2.27
C GLN A 616 -7.21 11.45 3.29
N ALA A 617 -7.65 10.27 3.69
CA ALA A 617 -6.93 9.37 4.59
C ALA A 617 -7.51 7.96 4.52
N GLY A 618 -6.73 6.94 4.84
CA GLY A 618 -7.21 5.56 4.92
C GLY A 618 -7.79 5.20 6.29
N ASN A 619 -7.42 5.96 7.33
CA ASN A 619 -7.89 5.79 8.71
C ASN A 619 -8.51 7.10 9.23
N PRO A 620 -9.18 7.07 10.40
CA PRO A 620 -9.65 8.29 11.05
C PRO A 620 -8.52 9.28 11.32
N ILE A 621 -8.83 10.56 11.16
CA ILE A 621 -7.97 11.69 11.46
C ILE A 621 -8.66 12.65 12.43
N SER A 622 -7.87 13.42 13.18
CA SER A 622 -8.38 14.50 14.03
C SER A 622 -9.00 15.60 13.18
N LEU A 623 -10.17 16.11 13.60
CA LEU A 623 -10.93 17.15 12.88
C LEU A 623 -11.33 18.27 13.89
N PRO A 624 -10.36 19.00 14.46
CA PRO A 624 -10.66 19.98 15.52
C PRO A 624 -11.55 21.13 15.06
N TRP A 625 -11.50 21.48 13.78
CA TRP A 625 -12.27 22.53 13.12
C TRP A 625 -13.65 22.06 12.61
N ARG A 626 -14.07 20.80 12.83
CA ARG A 626 -15.31 20.21 12.29
C ARG A 626 -16.59 21.00 12.63
N HIS A 627 -16.60 21.68 13.77
CA HIS A 627 -17.77 22.49 14.16
C HIS A 627 -17.91 23.77 13.32
N SER A 628 -16.79 24.37 12.89
CA SER A 628 -16.74 25.56 12.06
C SER A 628 -17.03 25.26 10.57
N ALA A 629 -16.75 24.06 10.10
CA ALA A 629 -17.02 23.65 8.72
C ALA A 629 -18.52 23.38 8.52
N SER A 630 -19.14 23.99 7.52
CA SER A 630 -20.52 23.75 7.10
C SER A 630 -20.64 22.59 6.11
N THR A 631 -19.57 22.31 5.35
CA THR A 631 -19.52 21.30 4.29
C THR A 631 -18.22 20.54 4.35
N MET A 632 -18.31 19.21 4.50
CA MET A 632 -17.17 18.32 4.66
C MET A 632 -17.39 17.04 3.86
N VAL A 633 -16.36 16.63 3.12
CA VAL A 633 -16.32 15.41 2.32
C VAL A 633 -15.09 14.61 2.70
N HIS A 634 -15.23 13.28 2.88
CA HIS A 634 -14.10 12.37 3.07
C HIS A 634 -13.97 11.44 1.88
N SER A 635 -12.82 11.43 1.21
CA SER A 635 -12.64 10.77 -0.09
C SER A 635 -11.67 9.59 -0.09
N TRP A 636 -11.11 9.19 1.03
CA TRP A 636 -10.16 8.09 1.17
C TRP A 636 -8.94 8.21 0.22
N TYR A 637 -8.24 7.10 -0.03
CA TYR A 637 -7.32 6.94 -1.16
C TYR A 637 -8.12 6.33 -2.32
N GLY A 638 -8.42 7.14 -3.32
CA GLY A 638 -9.42 6.83 -4.36
C GLY A 638 -8.88 6.14 -5.62
N GLY A 639 -7.66 5.60 -5.60
CA GLY A 639 -7.07 4.96 -6.78
C GLY A 639 -6.76 5.96 -7.91
N ASN A 640 -6.75 5.45 -9.16
CA ASN A 640 -6.51 6.29 -10.34
C ASN A 640 -7.47 7.48 -10.44
N GLU A 641 -8.72 7.30 -10.02
CA GLU A 641 -9.83 8.22 -10.25
C GLU A 641 -10.14 9.13 -9.05
N ALA A 642 -9.23 9.20 -8.06
CA ALA A 642 -9.45 9.92 -6.80
C ALA A 642 -10.00 11.34 -6.99
N GLY A 643 -9.34 12.16 -7.81
CA GLY A 643 -9.74 13.56 -8.04
C GLY A 643 -10.99 13.69 -8.92
N ASN A 644 -11.12 12.84 -9.94
CA ASN A 644 -12.31 12.84 -10.82
C ASN A 644 -13.57 12.47 -10.05
N ALA A 645 -13.49 11.46 -9.17
CA ALA A 645 -14.61 11.03 -8.33
C ALA A 645 -15.04 12.11 -7.33
N VAL A 646 -14.07 12.81 -6.72
CA VAL A 646 -14.36 13.96 -5.85
C VAL A 646 -15.10 15.06 -6.63
N ALA A 647 -14.64 15.39 -7.82
CA ALA A 647 -15.31 16.38 -8.65
C ALA A 647 -16.73 15.93 -9.05
N ASP A 648 -16.94 14.65 -9.35
CA ASP A 648 -18.27 14.11 -9.68
C ASP A 648 -19.26 14.25 -8.51
N VAL A 649 -18.80 14.04 -7.29
CA VAL A 649 -19.62 14.24 -6.08
C VAL A 649 -19.90 15.73 -5.86
N ILE A 650 -18.88 16.60 -5.96
CA ILE A 650 -19.02 18.03 -5.75
C ILE A 650 -20.05 18.64 -6.73
N PHE A 651 -20.00 18.23 -8.00
CA PHE A 651 -20.89 18.75 -9.05
C PHE A 651 -22.15 17.90 -9.29
N GLY A 652 -22.47 16.96 -8.39
CA GLY A 652 -23.71 16.20 -8.40
C GLY A 652 -23.86 15.17 -9.53
N ARG A 653 -22.78 14.77 -10.20
CA ARG A 653 -22.80 13.70 -11.22
C ARG A 653 -22.91 12.32 -10.56
N ILE A 654 -22.38 12.17 -9.36
CA ILE A 654 -22.50 10.98 -8.52
C ILE A 654 -23.06 11.42 -7.16
N ASN A 655 -24.08 10.71 -6.68
CA ASN A 655 -24.58 10.93 -5.33
C ASN A 655 -23.58 10.37 -4.30
N PRO A 656 -23.18 11.13 -3.25
CA PRO A 656 -22.30 10.65 -2.20
C PRO A 656 -23.03 9.60 -1.34
N SER A 657 -22.97 8.36 -1.73
CA SER A 657 -23.66 7.23 -1.08
C SER A 657 -22.79 6.50 -0.05
N GLY A 658 -21.51 6.84 0.02
CA GLY A 658 -20.56 6.23 0.97
C GLY A 658 -21.01 6.42 2.43
N LYS A 659 -20.73 5.42 3.25
CA LYS A 659 -20.97 5.39 4.70
C LYS A 659 -19.67 5.03 5.41
N LEU A 660 -19.45 5.60 6.59
CA LEU A 660 -18.22 5.33 7.32
C LEU A 660 -18.11 3.85 7.72
N PRO A 661 -17.07 3.13 7.29
CA PRO A 661 -16.84 1.74 7.71
C PRO A 661 -16.11 1.66 9.06
N MET A 662 -15.85 2.81 9.68
CA MET A 662 -15.21 2.95 10.98
C MET A 662 -15.64 4.25 11.64
N THR A 663 -15.64 4.26 12.97
CA THR A 663 -15.93 5.44 13.78
C THR A 663 -14.78 6.43 13.70
N PHE A 664 -15.07 7.71 13.51
CA PHE A 664 -14.13 8.80 13.73
C PHE A 664 -14.26 9.27 15.18
N PRO A 665 -13.32 8.96 16.07
CA PRO A 665 -13.40 9.42 17.45
C PRO A 665 -13.22 10.93 17.53
N ALA A 666 -13.70 11.55 18.60
CA ALA A 666 -13.52 12.99 18.83
C ALA A 666 -12.05 13.34 19.08
N GLN A 667 -11.33 12.46 19.76
CA GLN A 667 -9.89 12.52 20.03
C GLN A 667 -9.33 11.09 20.13
N LEU A 668 -8.00 10.96 20.01
CA LEU A 668 -7.34 9.65 20.00
C LEU A 668 -7.54 8.90 21.33
N GLU A 669 -7.56 9.61 22.43
CA GLU A 669 -7.73 9.09 23.79
C GLU A 669 -9.08 8.39 24.02
N ASP A 670 -10.07 8.68 23.19
CA ASP A 670 -11.38 8.03 23.25
C ASP A 670 -11.38 6.63 22.61
N ASN A 671 -10.34 6.31 21.80
CA ASN A 671 -10.24 5.01 21.14
C ASN A 671 -10.00 3.90 22.17
N PRO A 672 -10.76 2.79 22.13
CA PRO A 672 -10.63 1.72 23.12
C PRO A 672 -9.25 1.09 23.21
N ALA A 673 -8.49 1.09 22.12
CA ALA A 673 -7.14 0.57 22.07
C ALA A 673 -6.06 1.57 22.52
N TYR A 674 -6.40 2.83 22.83
CA TYR A 674 -5.44 3.90 23.05
C TYR A 674 -4.33 3.54 24.07
N LEU A 675 -4.71 2.99 25.22
CA LEU A 675 -3.75 2.61 26.27
C LEU A 675 -3.03 1.28 26.03
N ALA A 676 -3.49 0.51 25.06
CA ALA A 676 -2.99 -0.83 24.79
C ALA A 676 -2.45 -0.98 23.35
N PHE A 677 -2.38 0.10 22.56
CA PHE A 677 -1.80 0.09 21.22
C PHE A 677 -0.28 0.21 21.29
N GLY A 678 0.43 -0.49 20.39
CA GLY A 678 1.88 -0.54 20.39
C GLY A 678 2.44 -1.81 20.99
N SER A 679 3.56 -1.71 21.72
CA SER A 679 4.23 -2.86 22.32
C SER A 679 4.67 -2.56 23.75
N ASP A 680 4.31 -3.44 24.66
CA ASP A 680 4.87 -3.48 26.00
C ASP A 680 5.71 -4.76 26.15
N ASN A 681 7.03 -4.60 26.07
CA ASN A 681 8.00 -5.72 26.15
C ASN A 681 7.65 -6.87 25.19
N GLY A 682 7.37 -6.53 23.91
CA GLY A 682 7.02 -7.48 22.86
C GLY A 682 5.61 -8.05 22.94
N LYS A 683 4.72 -7.47 23.74
CA LYS A 683 3.34 -7.88 23.90
C LYS A 683 2.38 -6.75 23.65
N VAL A 684 1.19 -7.08 23.16
CA VAL A 684 0.04 -6.18 23.08
C VAL A 684 -1.19 -6.88 23.67
N TYR A 685 -1.94 -6.16 24.50
CA TYR A 685 -3.15 -6.67 25.12
C TYR A 685 -4.37 -6.05 24.43
N TYR A 686 -5.23 -6.88 23.85
CA TYR A 686 -6.50 -6.44 23.30
C TYR A 686 -7.54 -6.38 24.43
N SER A 687 -7.28 -5.44 25.35
CA SER A 687 -8.02 -5.31 26.62
C SER A 687 -9.45 -4.79 26.45
N GLU A 688 -9.75 -4.21 25.31
CA GLU A 688 -11.10 -3.79 24.93
C GLU A 688 -12.03 -4.97 24.61
N ASP A 689 -11.48 -6.18 24.48
CA ASP A 689 -12.21 -7.40 24.20
C ASP A 689 -13.07 -7.27 22.93
N ILE A 690 -14.37 -7.55 22.99
CA ILE A 690 -15.29 -7.41 21.85
C ILE A 690 -15.69 -5.95 21.56
N PHE A 691 -15.31 -5.02 22.42
CA PHE A 691 -15.69 -3.61 22.31
C PHE A 691 -14.73 -2.83 21.40
N VAL A 692 -14.61 -3.26 20.15
CA VAL A 692 -13.83 -2.58 19.12
C VAL A 692 -14.73 -1.62 18.35
N GLY A 693 -14.20 -0.42 17.99
CA GLY A 693 -14.88 0.55 17.18
C GLY A 693 -16.23 1.01 17.77
N TYR A 694 -17.28 1.09 16.96
CA TYR A 694 -18.60 1.59 17.37
C TYR A 694 -19.18 0.87 18.60
N ARG A 695 -18.85 -0.41 18.80
CA ARG A 695 -19.33 -1.18 19.97
C ARG A 695 -18.87 -0.57 21.29
N TRP A 696 -17.66 0.01 21.32
CA TRP A 696 -17.12 0.71 22.47
C TRP A 696 -17.86 2.02 22.72
N TYR A 697 -17.98 2.86 21.69
CA TYR A 697 -18.58 4.19 21.84
C TYR A 697 -20.04 4.10 22.25
N GLU A 698 -20.81 3.16 21.67
CA GLU A 698 -22.19 2.89 22.04
C GLU A 698 -22.32 2.36 23.48
N ALA A 699 -21.50 1.37 23.85
CA ALA A 699 -21.53 0.80 25.23
C ALA A 699 -21.19 1.84 26.28
N ARG A 700 -20.31 2.78 25.96
CA ARG A 700 -19.87 3.87 26.84
C ARG A 700 -20.74 5.13 26.72
N LYS A 701 -21.66 5.18 25.76
CA LYS A 701 -22.46 6.38 25.42
C LYS A 701 -21.59 7.60 25.17
N MET A 702 -20.49 7.42 24.46
CA MET A 702 -19.52 8.47 24.14
C MET A 702 -19.92 9.17 22.85
N GLU A 703 -19.77 10.50 22.83
CA GLU A 703 -19.87 11.27 21.59
C GLU A 703 -18.63 11.02 20.72
N VAL A 704 -18.84 10.94 19.42
CA VAL A 704 -17.80 10.75 18.42
C VAL A 704 -17.81 11.92 17.41
N ALA A 705 -16.73 12.11 16.68
CA ALA A 705 -16.71 13.12 15.63
C ALA A 705 -17.70 12.76 14.52
N PHE A 706 -17.68 11.50 14.05
CA PHE A 706 -18.66 10.92 13.12
C PHE A 706 -18.83 9.43 13.42
N PRO A 707 -20.07 8.92 13.47
CA PRO A 707 -20.35 7.53 13.80
C PRO A 707 -20.05 6.58 12.63
N PHE A 708 -19.85 5.30 12.96
CA PHE A 708 -19.90 4.19 12.00
C PHE A 708 -21.27 4.15 11.33
N GLY A 709 -21.33 3.90 9.99
CA GLY A 709 -22.57 3.83 9.22
C GLY A 709 -23.12 5.20 8.93
#